data_992caf1ce5b1d3e0e4a26e41d9a08ebe
#
_entry.id   992caf1ce5b1d3e0e4a26e41d9a08ebe
#
_cell.length_a   1.000
_cell.length_b   1.000
_cell.length_c   1.000
_cell.angle_alpha   90.00
_cell.angle_beta   90.00
_cell.angle_gamma   90.00
#
_symmetry.space_group_name_H-M   'P 1'
#
loop_
_entity.id
_entity.type
_entity.pdbx_description
1 polymer ?
#
loop_
_entity_poly.entity_id
_entity_poly.type
_entity_poly.pdbx_seq_one_letter_code
_entity_poly.pdbx_strand_id
1 'polypeptide(L)'
;MQLEDFMPVIKIGDRLVGDGQPTYVIAEIGVNHNGILALALELIDAAAASGADAVKFQKRSLEKLYARKYLENANSGEKTLRYLLPILQRVELPDHAYYEIAEYCRKKDITFLCSAFDAESADFLERLEIPAYKVASADLTNLPLLDHLASKGKPLILSTGMSRMEEVEVTVDFLQERGTEFALLHCNSTYPAAFEDINLRFMDQLRRFGVPVGYSGHERGIAVSTVASALGASIVERHITLDRTMDGPDHAASLEPHGFRKMVRDIRQVADALGTGEEKFFSRGEILNREVLGKSLVALRRIEPGETIAAEMVGVKGPALGISPQYYPQLIGRVAERTIEEDEPFTERDLGIRVSLDMEHMLPMDYGFTVRFRDFEEMLVYQPRMLEFHFTDQDLDESYPGGDYDLKLVVHAPEFWDRTLVDLCSLDERQRQGSIDLMQKTIDLTRSMAPHFAGTPKVVVHPGAMSLDHPITERAAQYDTLRRSMEELDWDGVELLLENLPPHPWYFGGQWLTNAFMDAYEIRDFLSPLGLKMCYDASHHKLYCNWSHTDFYEQVGVLLPFIQHLHLSDGAGLDGEGLQIGEGAIDWVHFFRVLGDYHGTMIPEIWRGHQRQGEGFLIAINRLSNAYFQAKQASQAPLVRQVTP
;
A
#
# COMPACT_ATOMS: atom_id res chain seq x y z
N MET A 1 7.33 31.73 7.56
CA MET A 1 7.91 30.66 8.40
C MET A 1 6.74 29.75 8.71
N GLN A 2 6.47 28.81 7.80
CA GLN A 2 5.48 27.76 8.02
C GLN A 2 6.06 26.89 9.14
N LEU A 3 5.30 26.75 10.23
CA LEU A 3 5.53 25.71 11.23
C LEU A 3 5.40 24.40 10.46
N GLU A 4 6.49 23.68 10.22
CA GLU A 4 6.44 22.27 9.95
C GLU A 4 5.62 21.68 11.10
N ASP A 5 4.48 21.08 10.77
CA ASP A 5 3.62 20.42 11.74
C ASP A 5 4.43 19.27 12.36
N PHE A 6 4.97 19.53 13.56
CA PHE A 6 5.74 18.54 14.32
C PHE A 6 4.75 17.46 14.76
N MET A 7 4.72 16.35 14.04
CA MET A 7 3.88 15.22 14.40
C MET A 7 4.44 14.55 15.66
N PRO A 8 3.71 14.54 16.79
CA PRO A 8 4.22 13.96 18.02
C PRO A 8 4.36 12.44 17.90
N VAL A 9 5.58 11.95 18.14
CA VAL A 9 5.91 10.52 18.13
C VAL A 9 6.75 10.16 19.35
N ILE A 10 6.61 8.91 19.82
CA ILE A 10 7.51 8.29 20.80
C ILE A 10 8.07 7.00 20.21
N LYS A 11 9.17 6.50 20.76
CA LYS A 11 9.78 5.25 20.30
C LYS A 11 9.57 4.14 21.33
N ILE A 12 8.83 3.08 20.96
CA ILE A 12 8.62 1.88 21.77
C ILE A 12 9.41 0.73 21.15
N GLY A 13 10.53 0.36 21.75
CA GLY A 13 11.48 -0.58 21.12
C GLY A 13 12.03 0.01 19.82
N ASP A 14 11.85 -0.69 18.71
CA ASP A 14 12.27 -0.22 17.38
C ASP A 14 11.16 0.48 16.60
N ARG A 15 9.93 0.54 17.14
CA ARG A 15 8.78 1.15 16.46
C ARG A 15 8.56 2.60 16.86
N LEU A 16 8.29 3.44 15.86
CA LEU A 16 7.73 4.77 16.07
C LEU A 16 6.22 4.66 16.31
N VAL A 17 5.71 5.37 17.30
CA VAL A 17 4.30 5.38 17.69
C VAL A 17 3.85 6.83 17.87
N GLY A 18 2.85 7.24 17.12
CA GLY A 18 2.39 8.63 17.12
C GLY A 18 1.64 8.98 15.85
N ASP A 19 1.49 10.26 15.58
CA ASP A 19 0.78 10.76 14.42
C ASP A 19 1.49 10.35 13.11
N GLY A 20 0.72 9.96 12.12
CA GLY A 20 1.24 9.45 10.84
C GLY A 20 1.80 8.02 10.89
N GLN A 21 1.78 7.36 12.04
CA GLN A 21 2.20 5.97 12.19
C GLN A 21 0.99 5.04 12.31
N PRO A 22 1.11 3.75 11.93
CA PRO A 22 0.07 2.76 12.18
C PRO A 22 -0.29 2.67 13.67
N THR A 23 -1.59 2.56 13.98
CA THR A 23 -2.04 2.42 15.37
C THR A 23 -1.35 1.24 16.07
N TYR A 24 -0.70 1.50 17.19
CA TYR A 24 -0.03 0.51 18.01
C TYR A 24 -1.04 -0.21 18.93
N VAL A 25 -1.22 -1.53 18.74
CA VAL A 25 -2.25 -2.29 19.46
C VAL A 25 -1.64 -3.09 20.60
N ILE A 26 -2.08 -2.79 21.82
CA ILE A 26 -1.64 -3.45 23.06
C ILE A 26 -2.71 -4.43 23.54
N ALA A 27 -2.35 -5.69 23.66
CA ALA A 27 -3.15 -6.71 24.31
C ALA A 27 -2.86 -6.71 25.81
N GLU A 28 -3.77 -6.15 26.61
CA GLU A 28 -3.67 -6.15 28.08
C GLU A 28 -4.08 -7.53 28.61
N ILE A 29 -3.09 -8.32 28.99
CA ILE A 29 -3.31 -9.57 29.72
C ILE A 29 -3.69 -9.25 31.18
N GLY A 30 -3.08 -8.20 31.72
CA GLY A 30 -3.41 -7.70 33.06
C GLY A 30 -3.28 -8.77 34.14
N VAL A 31 -4.39 -9.15 34.75
CA VAL A 31 -4.47 -10.24 35.73
C VAL A 31 -5.24 -11.47 35.23
N ASN A 32 -5.60 -11.51 33.93
CA ASN A 32 -6.36 -12.62 33.34
C ASN A 32 -5.60 -13.95 33.27
N HIS A 33 -4.32 -13.96 33.60
CA HIS A 33 -3.54 -15.18 33.80
C HIS A 33 -3.83 -15.86 35.15
N ASN A 34 -4.61 -15.26 36.03
CA ASN A 34 -5.04 -15.84 37.33
C ASN A 34 -3.90 -16.37 38.22
N GLY A 35 -2.68 -15.82 38.11
CA GLY A 35 -1.49 -16.29 38.82
C GLY A 35 -0.87 -17.58 38.25
N ILE A 36 -1.27 -18.01 37.07
CA ILE A 36 -0.83 -19.25 36.42
C ILE A 36 0.04 -18.91 35.21
N LEU A 37 1.32 -19.25 35.25
CA LEU A 37 2.28 -18.96 34.17
C LEU A 37 1.87 -19.62 32.85
N ALA A 38 1.43 -20.87 32.85
CA ALA A 38 0.96 -21.54 31.62
C ALA A 38 -0.16 -20.77 30.92
N LEU A 39 -1.12 -20.24 31.68
CA LEU A 39 -2.21 -19.42 31.14
C LEU A 39 -1.68 -18.08 30.61
N ALA A 40 -0.68 -17.49 31.25
CA ALA A 40 -0.04 -16.28 30.74
C ALA A 40 0.61 -16.52 29.37
N LEU A 41 1.30 -17.66 29.16
CA LEU A 41 1.91 -18.01 27.89
C LEU A 41 0.86 -18.29 26.80
N GLU A 42 -0.25 -18.95 27.12
CA GLU A 42 -1.36 -19.14 26.18
C GLU A 42 -2.01 -17.81 25.75
N LEU A 43 -2.12 -16.84 26.68
CA LEU A 43 -2.61 -15.49 26.37
C LEU A 43 -1.64 -14.70 25.46
N ILE A 44 -0.33 -14.89 25.62
CA ILE A 44 0.68 -14.32 24.72
C ILE A 44 0.51 -14.92 23.32
N ASP A 45 0.36 -16.23 23.19
CA ASP A 45 0.12 -16.89 21.91
C ASP A 45 -1.15 -16.37 21.23
N ALA A 46 -2.23 -16.22 22.00
CA ALA A 46 -3.48 -15.68 21.48
C ALA A 46 -3.36 -14.23 21.01
N ALA A 47 -2.61 -13.39 21.73
CA ALA A 47 -2.35 -12.00 21.37
C ALA A 47 -1.49 -11.90 20.10
N ALA A 48 -0.38 -12.63 20.03
CA ALA A 48 0.51 -12.67 18.88
C ALA A 48 -0.21 -13.18 17.62
N ALA A 49 -0.94 -14.31 17.74
CA ALA A 49 -1.74 -14.86 16.63
C ALA A 49 -2.91 -13.94 16.21
N SER A 50 -3.30 -12.98 17.04
CA SER A 50 -4.30 -11.96 16.73
C SER A 50 -3.72 -10.71 16.09
N GLY A 51 -2.38 -10.61 15.96
CA GLY A 51 -1.69 -9.47 15.34
C GLY A 51 -1.51 -8.26 16.27
N ALA A 52 -1.51 -8.46 17.60
CA ALA A 52 -1.16 -7.42 18.55
C ALA A 52 0.33 -7.04 18.41
N ASP A 53 0.64 -5.75 18.60
CA ASP A 53 2.02 -5.25 18.57
C ASP A 53 2.74 -5.49 19.90
N ALA A 54 1.97 -5.51 21.01
CA ALA A 54 2.49 -5.77 22.35
C ALA A 54 1.51 -6.55 23.21
N VAL A 55 2.05 -7.26 24.19
CA VAL A 55 1.29 -7.75 25.34
C VAL A 55 1.68 -6.93 26.57
N LYS A 56 0.71 -6.73 27.46
CA LYS A 56 0.94 -5.97 28.70
C LYS A 56 0.50 -6.76 29.92
N PHE A 57 1.35 -6.73 30.95
CA PHE A 57 1.14 -7.32 32.26
C PHE A 57 1.09 -6.24 33.33
N GLN A 58 0.94 -6.66 34.59
CA GLN A 58 0.91 -5.77 35.74
C GLN A 58 1.84 -6.33 36.82
N LYS A 59 2.75 -5.48 37.35
CA LYS A 59 3.67 -5.85 38.42
C LYS A 59 3.47 -4.90 39.60
N ARG A 60 3.30 -5.47 40.75
CA ARG A 60 3.06 -4.72 41.99
C ARG A 60 3.67 -5.41 43.20
N SER A 61 4.04 -4.60 44.21
CA SER A 61 4.35 -5.03 45.55
C SER A 61 3.19 -4.59 46.47
N LEU A 62 2.35 -5.52 46.89
CA LEU A 62 1.15 -5.20 47.70
C LEU A 62 1.51 -4.51 49.01
N GLU A 63 2.66 -4.83 49.60
CA GLU A 63 3.17 -4.20 50.83
C GLU A 63 3.53 -2.73 50.64
N LYS A 64 3.84 -2.31 49.38
CA LYS A 64 4.13 -0.91 49.05
C LYS A 64 2.85 -0.14 48.69
N LEU A 65 1.83 -0.85 48.18
CA LEU A 65 0.59 -0.21 47.70
C LEU A 65 -0.45 -0.02 48.81
N TYR A 66 -0.51 -0.95 49.75
CA TYR A 66 -1.56 -0.93 50.77
C TYR A 66 -1.02 -0.83 52.17
N ALA A 67 -1.72 -0.04 53.01
CA ALA A 67 -1.36 0.06 54.41
C ALA A 67 -1.48 -1.32 55.11
N ARG A 68 -0.52 -1.64 55.96
CA ARG A 68 -0.35 -2.93 56.62
C ARG A 68 -1.62 -3.45 57.30
N LYS A 69 -2.42 -2.55 57.90
CA LYS A 69 -3.72 -2.92 58.52
C LYS A 69 -4.70 -3.59 57.59
N TYR A 70 -4.67 -3.27 56.26
CA TYR A 70 -5.56 -3.86 55.26
C TYR A 70 -5.00 -5.19 54.73
N LEU A 71 -3.67 -5.34 54.64
CA LEU A 71 -3.02 -6.59 54.25
C LEU A 71 -3.20 -7.68 55.31
N GLU A 72 -3.12 -7.28 56.61
CA GLU A 72 -3.32 -8.22 57.73
C GLU A 72 -4.80 -8.58 57.94
N ASN A 73 -5.70 -7.64 57.65
CA ASN A 73 -7.14 -7.85 57.77
C ASN A 73 -7.93 -7.06 56.71
N ALA A 74 -8.20 -7.68 55.59
CA ALA A 74 -8.96 -7.05 54.50
C ALA A 74 -10.37 -6.59 54.96
N ASN A 75 -10.94 -7.19 55.99
CA ASN A 75 -12.22 -6.79 56.59
C ASN A 75 -12.21 -5.42 57.30
N SER A 76 -11.04 -4.86 57.57
CA SER A 76 -10.90 -3.50 58.12
C SER A 76 -11.10 -2.39 57.08
N GLY A 77 -11.13 -2.74 55.76
CA GLY A 77 -11.34 -1.80 54.67
C GLY A 77 -12.79 -1.71 54.21
N GLU A 78 -13.02 -0.78 53.27
CA GLU A 78 -14.28 -0.64 52.53
C GLU A 78 -14.66 -1.90 51.78
N LYS A 79 -15.93 -2.04 51.41
CA LYS A 79 -16.48 -3.25 50.76
C LYS A 79 -15.68 -3.64 49.50
N THR A 80 -15.30 -2.68 48.68
CA THR A 80 -14.53 -2.90 47.45
C THR A 80 -13.14 -3.46 47.75
N LEU A 81 -12.44 -2.94 48.76
CA LEU A 81 -11.12 -3.41 49.15
C LEU A 81 -11.15 -4.86 49.69
N ARG A 82 -12.20 -5.19 50.45
CA ARG A 82 -12.43 -6.56 50.94
C ARG A 82 -12.55 -7.58 49.83
N TYR A 83 -13.16 -7.19 48.72
CA TYR A 83 -13.29 -8.04 47.53
C TYR A 83 -12.00 -8.11 46.71
N LEU A 84 -11.38 -6.95 46.42
CA LEU A 84 -10.26 -6.84 45.47
C LEU A 84 -8.94 -7.40 46.02
N LEU A 85 -8.62 -7.12 47.30
CA LEU A 85 -7.30 -7.44 47.84
C LEU A 85 -6.99 -8.94 47.88
N PRO A 86 -7.92 -9.86 48.26
CA PRO A 86 -7.67 -11.30 48.13
C PRO A 86 -7.46 -11.79 46.71
N ILE A 87 -8.11 -11.15 45.72
CA ILE A 87 -7.90 -11.47 44.32
C ILE A 87 -6.50 -11.09 43.88
N LEU A 88 -6.07 -9.85 44.17
CA LEU A 88 -4.72 -9.37 43.83
C LEU A 88 -3.62 -10.23 44.48
N GLN A 89 -3.81 -10.68 45.71
CA GLN A 89 -2.89 -11.59 46.38
C GLN A 89 -2.76 -12.94 45.70
N ARG A 90 -3.89 -13.45 45.13
CA ARG A 90 -3.94 -14.75 44.45
C ARG A 90 -3.33 -14.70 43.06
N VAL A 91 -3.50 -13.59 42.34
CA VAL A 91 -3.10 -13.50 40.92
C VAL A 91 -1.68 -13.00 40.70
N GLU A 92 -0.97 -12.57 41.76
CA GLU A 92 0.40 -12.09 41.61
C GLU A 92 1.33 -13.22 41.18
N LEU A 93 2.09 -13.01 40.09
CA LEU A 93 3.09 -13.94 39.61
C LEU A 93 4.43 -13.72 40.34
N PRO A 94 5.18 -14.79 40.62
CA PRO A 94 6.50 -14.67 41.19
C PRO A 94 7.50 -14.06 40.19
N ASP A 95 8.55 -13.41 40.69
CA ASP A 95 9.53 -12.69 39.86
C ASP A 95 10.12 -13.56 38.73
N HIS A 96 10.42 -14.83 38.98
CA HIS A 96 10.97 -15.71 37.94
C HIS A 96 10.03 -15.91 36.75
N ALA A 97 8.70 -15.88 36.97
CA ALA A 97 7.74 -16.00 35.88
C ALA A 97 7.80 -14.82 34.89
N TYR A 98 8.12 -13.61 35.36
CA TYR A 98 8.26 -12.46 34.46
C TYR A 98 9.50 -12.58 33.55
N TYR A 99 10.59 -13.23 33.99
CA TYR A 99 11.72 -13.52 33.12
C TYR A 99 11.34 -14.52 32.02
N GLU A 100 10.57 -15.56 32.38
CA GLU A 100 10.06 -16.55 31.40
C GLU A 100 9.10 -15.90 30.41
N ILE A 101 8.19 -15.03 30.88
CA ILE A 101 7.26 -14.26 30.03
C ILE A 101 8.02 -13.36 29.06
N ALA A 102 9.00 -12.58 29.54
CA ALA A 102 9.79 -11.70 28.68
C ALA A 102 10.56 -12.46 27.61
N GLU A 103 11.17 -13.60 27.98
CA GLU A 103 11.86 -14.49 27.03
C GLU A 103 10.88 -15.10 26.01
N TYR A 104 9.68 -15.48 26.45
CA TYR A 104 8.66 -16.04 25.59
C TYR A 104 8.13 -14.99 24.59
N CYS A 105 7.93 -13.76 25.03
CA CYS A 105 7.54 -12.64 24.15
C CYS A 105 8.60 -12.42 23.05
N ARG A 106 9.89 -12.46 23.38
CA ARG A 106 10.97 -12.34 22.39
C ARG A 106 10.93 -13.47 21.35
N LYS A 107 10.65 -14.72 21.78
CA LYS A 107 10.51 -15.87 20.87
C LYS A 107 9.28 -15.76 19.96
N LYS A 108 8.23 -15.06 20.39
CA LYS A 108 7.00 -14.85 19.62
C LYS A 108 7.01 -13.56 18.81
N ASP A 109 8.12 -12.82 18.84
CA ASP A 109 8.26 -11.50 18.18
C ASP A 109 7.14 -10.53 18.55
N ILE A 110 6.80 -10.46 19.83
CA ILE A 110 5.82 -9.53 20.38
C ILE A 110 6.43 -8.72 21.53
N THR A 111 6.16 -7.40 21.54
CA THR A 111 6.70 -6.52 22.57
C THR A 111 6.13 -6.84 23.94
N PHE A 112 7.01 -6.99 24.94
CA PHE A 112 6.62 -7.14 26.34
C PHE A 112 6.54 -5.76 27.03
N LEU A 113 5.36 -5.39 27.50
CA LEU A 113 5.11 -4.22 28.32
C LEU A 113 4.58 -4.63 29.69
N CYS A 114 4.75 -3.76 30.68
CA CYS A 114 4.21 -3.99 32.01
C CYS A 114 3.86 -2.68 32.71
N SER A 115 2.74 -2.66 33.43
CA SER A 115 2.40 -1.57 34.36
C SER A 115 3.17 -1.77 35.65
N ALA A 116 3.96 -0.76 36.04
CA ALA A 116 4.58 -0.69 37.36
C ALA A 116 3.68 0.11 38.28
N PHE A 117 3.25 -0.48 39.41
CA PHE A 117 2.40 0.22 40.39
C PHE A 117 3.20 0.83 41.56
N ASP A 118 4.49 0.52 41.65
CA ASP A 118 5.39 1.03 42.69
C ASP A 118 6.85 1.06 42.17
N ALA A 119 7.70 1.79 42.88
CA ALA A 119 9.09 1.99 42.49
C ALA A 119 9.92 0.67 42.48
N GLU A 120 9.63 -0.25 43.42
CA GLU A 120 10.32 -1.54 43.50
C GLU A 120 9.97 -2.42 42.29
N SER A 121 8.68 -2.40 41.89
CA SER A 121 8.21 -3.05 40.63
C SER A 121 8.85 -2.42 39.39
N ALA A 122 9.00 -1.10 39.33
CA ALA A 122 9.68 -0.41 38.26
C ALA A 122 11.16 -0.81 38.15
N ASP A 123 11.88 -0.88 39.29
CA ASP A 123 13.26 -1.32 39.36
C ASP A 123 13.43 -2.80 38.98
N PHE A 124 12.45 -3.62 39.28
CA PHE A 124 12.40 -5.00 38.81
C PHE A 124 12.27 -5.09 37.27
N LEU A 125 11.33 -4.33 36.71
CA LEU A 125 11.04 -4.33 35.26
C LEU A 125 12.21 -3.76 34.44
N GLU A 126 13.01 -2.86 35.01
CA GLU A 126 14.22 -2.35 34.38
C GLU A 126 15.22 -3.48 34.06
N ARG A 127 15.33 -4.47 34.94
CA ARG A 127 16.19 -5.67 34.73
C ARG A 127 15.69 -6.58 33.62
N LEU A 128 14.42 -6.44 33.20
CA LEU A 128 13.83 -7.15 32.04
C LEU A 128 13.98 -6.38 30.74
N GLU A 129 14.60 -5.19 30.78
CA GLU A 129 14.85 -4.34 29.62
C GLU A 129 13.58 -3.97 28.83
N ILE A 130 12.44 -3.74 29.54
CA ILE A 130 11.20 -3.31 28.89
C ILE A 130 11.43 -2.01 28.11
N PRO A 131 10.81 -1.87 26.90
CA PRO A 131 11.08 -0.71 26.04
C PRO A 131 10.33 0.56 26.47
N ALA A 132 9.26 0.45 27.25
CA ALA A 132 8.44 1.55 27.75
C ALA A 132 7.73 1.14 29.03
N TYR A 133 7.37 2.11 29.88
CA TYR A 133 6.57 1.89 31.08
C TYR A 133 5.11 2.25 30.82
N LYS A 134 4.20 1.42 31.31
CA LYS A 134 2.79 1.76 31.38
C LYS A 134 2.45 2.31 32.78
N VAL A 135 1.73 3.41 32.79
CA VAL A 135 1.18 4.02 34.02
C VAL A 135 -0.34 3.78 34.02
N ALA A 136 -0.83 3.07 34.99
CA ALA A 136 -2.26 2.83 35.17
C ALA A 136 -3.00 4.13 35.52
N SER A 137 -4.30 4.21 35.23
CA SER A 137 -5.14 5.36 35.55
C SER A 137 -5.09 5.75 37.03
N ALA A 138 -4.94 4.77 37.93
CA ALA A 138 -4.84 5.00 39.38
C ALA A 138 -3.58 5.76 39.79
N ASP A 139 -2.54 5.74 38.99
CA ASP A 139 -1.24 6.35 39.27
C ASP A 139 -0.95 7.58 38.42
N LEU A 140 -1.91 8.08 37.63
CA LEU A 140 -1.71 9.31 36.86
C LEU A 140 -1.27 10.50 37.73
N THR A 141 -1.83 10.60 38.91
CA THR A 141 -1.54 11.70 39.90
C THR A 141 -0.42 11.34 40.89
N ASN A 142 0.20 10.16 40.72
CA ASN A 142 1.25 9.68 41.64
C ASN A 142 2.62 10.25 41.21
N LEU A 143 2.82 11.55 41.41
CA LEU A 143 4.04 12.25 41.00
C LEU A 143 5.34 11.61 41.53
N PRO A 144 5.42 11.05 42.76
CA PRO A 144 6.62 10.34 43.19
C PRO A 144 6.95 9.09 42.36
N LEU A 145 5.94 8.32 41.95
CA LEU A 145 6.15 7.18 41.07
C LEU A 145 6.54 7.65 39.65
N LEU A 146 5.87 8.69 39.14
CA LEU A 146 6.18 9.27 37.84
C LEU A 146 7.61 9.82 37.77
N ASP A 147 8.10 10.47 38.85
CA ASP A 147 9.48 10.93 38.96
C ASP A 147 10.48 9.75 38.85
N HIS A 148 10.17 8.69 39.58
CA HIS A 148 10.98 7.47 39.53
C HIS A 148 11.00 6.82 38.14
N LEU A 149 9.85 6.71 37.49
CA LEU A 149 9.75 6.17 36.13
C LEU A 149 10.48 7.06 35.10
N ALA A 150 10.29 8.38 35.18
CA ALA A 150 10.96 9.34 34.29
C ALA A 150 12.49 9.26 34.41
N SER A 151 13.02 9.02 35.63
CA SER A 151 14.46 8.84 35.83
C SER A 151 15.08 7.66 35.10
N LYS A 152 14.26 6.71 34.60
CA LYS A 152 14.73 5.55 33.80
C LYS A 152 15.02 5.90 32.33
N GLY A 153 14.61 7.07 31.86
CA GLY A 153 14.89 7.54 30.50
C GLY A 153 14.17 6.75 29.39
N LYS A 154 13.07 6.08 29.72
CA LYS A 154 12.21 5.35 28.78
C LYS A 154 10.86 6.05 28.62
N PRO A 155 10.20 5.93 27.45
CA PRO A 155 8.90 6.55 27.25
C PRO A 155 7.84 5.97 28.19
N LEU A 156 6.89 6.83 28.57
CA LEU A 156 5.76 6.49 29.43
C LEU A 156 4.45 6.45 28.64
N ILE A 157 3.60 5.47 28.89
CA ILE A 157 2.25 5.39 28.33
C ILE A 157 1.27 5.56 29.50
N LEU A 158 0.58 6.71 29.58
CA LEU A 158 -0.28 7.04 30.71
C LEU A 158 -1.76 6.94 30.35
N SER A 159 -2.54 6.19 31.12
CA SER A 159 -4.01 6.20 31.04
C SER A 159 -4.60 7.28 31.92
N THR A 160 -5.57 8.05 31.36
CA THR A 160 -6.17 9.23 32.01
C THR A 160 -7.51 8.95 32.68
N GLY A 161 -7.88 7.70 32.88
CA GLY A 161 -9.10 7.32 33.60
C GLY A 161 -9.05 7.77 35.08
N MET A 162 -10.21 7.95 35.71
CA MET A 162 -10.37 8.38 37.09
C MET A 162 -9.78 9.79 37.41
N SER A 163 -9.36 10.54 36.37
CA SER A 163 -8.74 11.86 36.53
C SER A 163 -9.51 12.93 35.79
N ARG A 164 -9.54 14.12 36.34
CA ARG A 164 -10.05 15.33 35.71
C ARG A 164 -8.97 15.99 34.87
N MET A 165 -9.36 16.90 33.96
CA MET A 165 -8.41 17.57 33.08
C MET A 165 -7.33 18.34 33.87
N GLU A 166 -7.70 19.00 34.97
CA GLU A 166 -6.75 19.76 35.80
C GLU A 166 -5.67 18.84 36.40
N GLU A 167 -6.02 17.60 36.73
CA GLU A 167 -5.06 16.59 37.23
C GLU A 167 -4.15 16.08 36.09
N VAL A 168 -4.70 15.93 34.90
CA VAL A 168 -3.92 15.57 33.69
C VAL A 168 -2.92 16.68 33.35
N GLU A 169 -3.35 17.96 33.42
CA GLU A 169 -2.48 19.13 33.19
C GLU A 169 -1.28 19.13 34.13
N VAL A 170 -1.50 18.95 35.42
CA VAL A 170 -0.41 18.88 36.42
C VAL A 170 0.57 17.76 36.09
N THR A 171 0.08 16.61 35.69
CA THR A 171 0.94 15.45 35.32
C THR A 171 1.72 15.72 34.07
N VAL A 172 1.10 16.31 33.05
CA VAL A 172 1.75 16.66 31.79
C VAL A 172 2.86 17.68 32.01
N ASP A 173 2.56 18.78 32.70
CA ASP A 173 3.56 19.81 33.03
C ASP A 173 4.75 19.20 33.77
N PHE A 174 4.48 18.34 34.75
CA PHE A 174 5.50 17.66 35.55
C PHE A 174 6.44 16.79 34.68
N LEU A 175 5.90 16.04 33.68
CA LEU A 175 6.69 15.19 32.81
C LEU A 175 7.43 16.00 31.72
N GLN A 176 6.80 17.06 31.19
CA GLN A 176 7.43 17.96 30.23
C GLN A 176 8.62 18.70 30.82
N GLU A 177 8.51 19.20 32.08
CA GLU A 177 9.62 19.81 32.80
C GLU A 177 10.83 18.90 32.95
N ARG A 178 10.62 17.58 32.91
CA ARG A 178 11.68 16.55 33.02
C ARG A 178 12.20 16.09 31.65
N GLY A 179 11.62 16.59 30.55
CA GLY A 179 11.96 16.16 29.20
C GLY A 179 11.63 14.69 28.95
N THR A 180 10.63 14.13 29.64
CA THR A 180 10.22 12.74 29.49
C THR A 180 9.35 12.57 28.24
N GLU A 181 9.66 11.59 27.38
CA GLU A 181 8.77 11.20 26.29
C GLU A 181 7.57 10.42 26.82
N PHE A 182 6.36 10.79 26.40
CA PHE A 182 5.16 10.08 26.84
C PHE A 182 4.01 10.18 25.86
N ALA A 183 3.04 9.24 25.99
CA ALA A 183 1.76 9.22 25.32
C ALA A 183 0.62 9.20 26.33
N LEU A 184 -0.52 9.82 25.99
CA LEU A 184 -1.72 9.83 26.82
C LEU A 184 -2.79 8.92 26.22
N LEU A 185 -3.39 8.03 27.02
CA LEU A 185 -4.51 7.21 26.60
C LEU A 185 -5.79 7.70 27.25
N HIS A 186 -6.76 8.15 26.44
CA HIS A 186 -8.11 8.37 26.95
C HIS A 186 -8.69 7.05 27.46
N CYS A 187 -9.28 7.07 28.65
CA CYS A 187 -9.72 5.87 29.34
C CYS A 187 -10.92 6.14 30.24
N ASN A 188 -11.90 5.22 30.24
CA ASN A 188 -12.90 5.10 31.29
C ASN A 188 -12.62 3.83 32.10
N SER A 189 -12.32 3.98 33.38
CA SER A 189 -11.92 2.88 34.28
C SER A 189 -13.11 2.15 34.91
N THR A 190 -14.16 1.88 34.14
CA THR A 190 -15.32 1.03 34.52
C THR A 190 -15.27 -0.27 33.72
N TYR A 191 -15.48 -1.41 34.37
CA TYR A 191 -15.33 -2.76 33.77
C TYR A 191 -16.63 -3.57 33.82
N PRO A 192 -17.44 -3.63 32.74
CA PRO A 192 -17.32 -2.90 31.50
C PRO A 192 -17.82 -1.46 31.57
N ALA A 193 -17.24 -0.56 30.77
CA ALA A 193 -17.72 0.81 30.60
C ALA A 193 -19.02 0.86 29.78
N ALA A 194 -19.97 1.72 30.17
CA ALA A 194 -21.14 2.03 29.37
C ALA A 194 -20.75 2.93 28.19
N PHE A 195 -21.40 2.76 27.02
CA PHE A 195 -21.01 3.49 25.81
C PHE A 195 -21.16 5.01 25.95
N GLU A 196 -22.21 5.46 26.63
CA GLU A 196 -22.50 6.87 26.91
C GLU A 196 -21.43 7.55 27.78
N ASP A 197 -20.69 6.77 28.58
CA ASP A 197 -19.67 7.28 29.51
C ASP A 197 -18.27 7.33 28.88
N ILE A 198 -18.08 6.81 27.66
CA ILE A 198 -16.76 6.70 27.04
C ILE A 198 -16.24 8.05 26.57
N ASN A 199 -17.08 8.86 25.91
CA ASN A 199 -16.73 10.19 25.41
C ASN A 199 -15.43 10.24 24.57
N LEU A 200 -15.34 9.48 23.47
CA LEU A 200 -14.14 9.41 22.61
C LEU A 200 -13.61 10.77 22.15
N ARG A 201 -14.49 11.78 21.97
CA ARG A 201 -14.08 13.13 21.57
C ARG A 201 -13.17 13.80 22.60
N PHE A 202 -13.07 13.27 23.83
CA PHE A 202 -12.13 13.77 24.80
C PHE A 202 -10.67 13.57 24.39
N MET A 203 -10.38 12.65 23.46
CA MET A 203 -9.07 12.52 22.84
C MET A 203 -8.60 13.84 22.19
N ASP A 204 -9.51 14.62 21.61
CA ASP A 204 -9.17 15.92 21.02
C ASP A 204 -8.69 16.93 22.06
N GLN A 205 -9.20 16.83 23.30
CA GLN A 205 -8.72 17.66 24.40
C GLN A 205 -7.31 17.25 24.88
N LEU A 206 -6.96 15.97 24.74
CA LEU A 206 -5.62 15.49 25.12
C LEU A 206 -4.56 15.86 24.05
N ARG A 207 -4.93 15.97 22.77
CA ARG A 207 -4.00 16.36 21.69
C ARG A 207 -3.40 17.76 21.88
N ARG A 208 -4.07 18.66 22.60
CA ARG A 208 -3.54 20.01 22.89
C ARG A 208 -2.20 20.01 23.62
N PHE A 209 -1.80 18.90 24.23
CA PHE A 209 -0.52 18.77 24.91
C PHE A 209 0.66 18.46 23.98
N GLY A 210 0.42 18.25 22.67
CA GLY A 210 1.47 18.00 21.69
C GLY A 210 2.20 16.66 21.89
N VAL A 211 1.49 15.65 22.41
CA VAL A 211 2.00 14.29 22.61
C VAL A 211 1.10 13.27 21.90
N PRO A 212 1.58 12.06 21.57
CA PRO A 212 0.74 11.03 21.00
C PRO A 212 -0.46 10.71 21.90
N VAL A 213 -1.64 10.58 21.30
CA VAL A 213 -2.88 10.28 22.01
C VAL A 213 -3.44 8.94 21.55
N GLY A 214 -3.83 8.10 22.49
CA GLY A 214 -4.44 6.82 22.25
C GLY A 214 -5.73 6.59 23.04
N TYR A 215 -6.20 5.35 23.01
CA TYR A 215 -7.41 4.90 23.69
C TYR A 215 -7.15 3.60 24.45
N SER A 216 -7.55 3.56 25.74
CA SER A 216 -7.56 2.34 26.58
C SER A 216 -9.00 2.00 26.93
N GLY A 217 -9.55 0.95 26.29
CA GLY A 217 -10.97 0.66 26.29
C GLY A 217 -11.36 -0.53 27.17
N HIS A 218 -12.45 -0.38 27.93
CA HIS A 218 -13.02 -1.42 28.80
C HIS A 218 -14.49 -1.72 28.48
N GLU A 219 -15.01 -1.20 27.38
CA GLU A 219 -16.35 -1.45 26.88
C GLU A 219 -16.48 -2.85 26.24
N ARG A 220 -17.72 -3.30 26.05
CA ARG A 220 -18.00 -4.54 25.32
C ARG A 220 -17.90 -4.35 23.81
N GLY A 221 -17.37 -5.36 23.11
CA GLY A 221 -17.23 -5.34 21.66
C GLY A 221 -15.99 -4.58 21.17
N ILE A 222 -15.92 -4.34 19.87
CA ILE A 222 -14.72 -3.84 19.19
C ILE A 222 -14.94 -2.49 18.48
N ALA A 223 -16.19 -2.07 18.30
CA ALA A 223 -16.55 -0.90 17.48
C ALA A 223 -15.88 0.40 17.96
N VAL A 224 -15.87 0.63 19.29
CA VAL A 224 -15.29 1.85 19.87
C VAL A 224 -13.79 1.93 19.62
N SER A 225 -13.06 0.82 19.78
CA SER A 225 -11.62 0.75 19.52
C SER A 225 -11.26 1.04 18.07
N THR A 226 -12.06 0.50 17.12
CA THR A 226 -11.91 0.77 15.69
C THR A 226 -12.18 2.25 15.36
N VAL A 227 -13.23 2.83 15.95
CA VAL A 227 -13.53 4.27 15.79
C VAL A 227 -12.46 5.13 16.43
N ALA A 228 -11.91 4.75 17.58
CA ALA A 228 -10.81 5.50 18.22
C ALA A 228 -9.59 5.57 17.28
N SER A 229 -9.23 4.46 16.64
CA SER A 229 -8.16 4.43 15.61
C SER A 229 -8.49 5.37 14.44
N ALA A 230 -9.72 5.31 13.89
CA ALA A 230 -10.17 6.19 12.83
C ALA A 230 -10.15 7.68 13.22
N LEU A 231 -10.34 7.98 14.49
CA LEU A 231 -10.20 9.32 15.06
C LEU A 231 -8.73 9.68 15.39
N GLY A 232 -7.76 8.88 14.94
CA GLY A 232 -6.33 9.15 15.11
C GLY A 232 -5.76 8.71 16.45
N ALA A 233 -6.29 7.66 17.08
CA ALA A 233 -5.64 7.05 18.22
C ALA A 233 -4.34 6.37 17.80
N SER A 234 -3.21 6.87 18.28
CA SER A 234 -1.88 6.28 17.99
C SER A 234 -1.66 4.95 18.70
N ILE A 235 -2.35 4.73 19.83
CA ILE A 235 -2.29 3.50 20.61
C ILE A 235 -3.73 3.07 20.94
N VAL A 236 -4.02 1.78 20.78
CA VAL A 236 -5.26 1.16 21.26
C VAL A 236 -4.90 0.02 22.20
N GLU A 237 -5.35 0.12 23.46
CA GLU A 237 -5.15 -0.91 24.48
C GLU A 237 -6.48 -1.58 24.82
N ARG A 238 -6.54 -2.92 24.76
CA ARG A 238 -7.71 -3.72 25.14
C ARG A 238 -7.30 -4.96 25.90
N HIS A 239 -8.09 -5.29 26.92
CA HIS A 239 -7.93 -6.55 27.65
C HIS A 239 -8.20 -7.76 26.77
N ILE A 240 -7.38 -8.81 26.92
CA ILE A 240 -7.53 -10.11 26.26
C ILE A 240 -7.76 -11.22 27.29
N THR A 241 -8.62 -12.17 26.98
CA THR A 241 -8.86 -13.39 27.76
C THR A 241 -9.09 -14.58 26.84
N LEU A 242 -8.83 -15.79 27.30
CA LEU A 242 -9.20 -17.00 26.56
C LEU A 242 -10.70 -17.26 26.66
N ASP A 243 -11.33 -16.95 27.80
CA ASP A 243 -12.76 -17.13 28.02
C ASP A 243 -13.27 -16.06 29.01
N ARG A 244 -14.30 -15.31 28.61
CA ARG A 244 -14.90 -14.24 29.45
C ARG A 244 -15.68 -14.77 30.64
N THR A 245 -15.94 -16.06 30.72
CA THR A 245 -16.65 -16.71 31.84
C THR A 245 -15.71 -17.14 32.96
N MET A 246 -14.38 -17.00 32.78
CA MET A 246 -13.40 -17.32 33.82
C MET A 246 -13.56 -16.40 35.05
N ASP A 247 -13.20 -16.94 36.21
CA ASP A 247 -13.21 -16.17 37.47
C ASP A 247 -12.07 -15.15 37.51
N GLY A 248 -12.42 -13.90 37.69
CA GLY A 248 -11.47 -12.77 37.76
C GLY A 248 -12.15 -11.43 37.45
N PRO A 249 -11.55 -10.31 37.85
CA PRO A 249 -12.18 -9.01 37.74
C PRO A 249 -12.28 -8.49 36.30
N ASP A 250 -11.37 -8.89 35.40
CA ASP A 250 -11.20 -8.28 34.09
C ASP A 250 -11.77 -9.13 32.93
N HIS A 251 -11.97 -10.45 33.14
CA HIS A 251 -12.41 -11.36 32.08
C HIS A 251 -13.70 -10.93 31.39
N ALA A 252 -14.70 -10.48 32.15
CA ALA A 252 -16.02 -10.10 31.63
C ALA A 252 -15.99 -8.88 30.68
N ALA A 253 -15.00 -7.99 30.85
CA ALA A 253 -14.79 -6.81 30.01
C ALA A 253 -13.75 -7.05 28.90
N SER A 254 -13.07 -8.20 28.91
CA SER A 254 -12.02 -8.55 27.96
C SER A 254 -12.55 -9.04 26.62
N LEU A 255 -11.72 -8.99 25.59
CA LEU A 255 -11.97 -9.62 24.29
C LEU A 255 -11.38 -11.03 24.27
N GLU A 256 -12.16 -11.99 23.75
CA GLU A 256 -11.64 -13.31 23.40
C GLU A 256 -10.81 -13.25 22.11
N PRO A 257 -9.92 -14.23 21.82
CA PRO A 257 -8.96 -14.16 20.69
C PRO A 257 -9.61 -13.88 19.35
N HIS A 258 -10.80 -14.44 19.08
CA HIS A 258 -11.53 -14.16 17.84
C HIS A 258 -11.95 -12.67 17.75
N GLY A 259 -12.49 -12.12 18.83
CA GLY A 259 -12.89 -10.70 18.89
C GLY A 259 -11.68 -9.78 18.80
N PHE A 260 -10.56 -10.12 19.45
CA PHE A 260 -9.34 -9.34 19.44
C PHE A 260 -8.72 -9.30 18.03
N ARG A 261 -8.60 -10.46 17.36
CA ARG A 261 -8.12 -10.54 15.97
C ARG A 261 -8.98 -9.73 15.02
N LYS A 262 -10.30 -9.79 15.17
CA LYS A 262 -11.22 -8.98 14.36
C LYS A 262 -11.01 -7.49 14.58
N MET A 263 -10.80 -7.06 15.82
CA MET A 263 -10.50 -5.66 16.14
C MET A 263 -9.20 -5.19 15.46
N VAL A 264 -8.12 -5.97 15.58
CA VAL A 264 -6.84 -5.63 14.95
C VAL A 264 -6.98 -5.54 13.44
N ARG A 265 -7.63 -6.52 12.81
CA ARG A 265 -7.93 -6.48 11.37
C ARG A 265 -8.70 -5.22 10.99
N ASP A 266 -9.77 -4.90 11.71
CA ASP A 266 -10.63 -3.77 11.40
C ASP A 266 -9.88 -2.43 11.58
N ILE A 267 -8.98 -2.32 12.57
CA ILE A 267 -8.10 -1.16 12.77
C ILE A 267 -7.16 -0.99 11.57
N ARG A 268 -6.50 -2.07 11.09
CA ARG A 268 -5.60 -1.99 9.91
C ARG A 268 -6.37 -1.61 8.64
N GLN A 269 -7.50 -2.27 8.39
CA GLN A 269 -8.35 -1.97 7.22
C GLN A 269 -8.88 -0.52 7.22
N VAL A 270 -9.22 0.02 8.39
CA VAL A 270 -9.65 1.42 8.51
C VAL A 270 -8.49 2.36 8.23
N ALA A 271 -7.28 2.08 8.71
CA ALA A 271 -6.10 2.88 8.42
C ALA A 271 -5.84 2.96 6.90
N ASP A 272 -5.90 1.83 6.20
CA ASP A 272 -5.76 1.77 4.75
C ASP A 272 -6.88 2.55 4.04
N ALA A 273 -8.13 2.43 4.53
CA ALA A 273 -9.30 3.08 3.94
C ALA A 273 -9.35 4.60 4.13
N LEU A 274 -8.70 5.13 5.17
CA LEU A 274 -8.63 6.58 5.41
C LEU A 274 -7.82 7.31 4.35
N GLY A 275 -6.77 6.71 3.81
CA GLY A 275 -5.90 7.32 2.82
C GLY A 275 -5.27 8.63 3.31
N THR A 276 -4.72 9.42 2.39
CA THR A 276 -4.08 10.72 2.70
C THR A 276 -5.04 11.91 2.60
N GLY A 277 -6.17 11.74 1.90
CA GLY A 277 -7.13 12.83 1.65
C GLY A 277 -6.65 13.87 0.63
N GLU A 278 -5.52 13.66 -0.04
CA GLU A 278 -4.95 14.60 -1.01
C GLU A 278 -5.68 14.53 -2.35
N GLU A 279 -5.31 13.63 -3.24
CA GLU A 279 -5.94 13.46 -4.55
C GLU A 279 -6.71 12.14 -4.64
N LYS A 280 -7.82 12.14 -5.39
CA LYS A 280 -8.57 10.93 -5.69
C LYS A 280 -8.09 10.36 -7.02
N PHE A 281 -7.35 9.26 -6.96
CA PHE A 281 -7.02 8.46 -8.13
C PHE A 281 -8.11 7.42 -8.40
N PHE A 282 -8.27 7.06 -9.67
CA PHE A 282 -9.18 5.99 -10.04
C PHE A 282 -8.51 4.63 -9.86
N SER A 283 -9.14 3.74 -9.10
CA SER A 283 -8.79 2.33 -9.12
C SER A 283 -9.15 1.70 -10.47
N ARG A 284 -8.53 0.56 -10.79
CA ARG A 284 -8.83 -0.15 -12.05
C ARG A 284 -10.32 -0.45 -12.21
N GLY A 285 -10.98 -0.89 -11.16
CA GLY A 285 -12.42 -1.13 -11.16
C GLY A 285 -13.24 0.14 -11.45
N GLU A 286 -12.85 1.30 -10.91
CA GLU A 286 -13.53 2.58 -11.23
C GLU A 286 -13.31 3.00 -12.68
N ILE A 287 -12.11 2.78 -13.25
CA ILE A 287 -11.82 3.06 -14.67
C ILE A 287 -12.73 2.24 -15.57
N LEU A 288 -12.82 0.92 -15.34
CA LEU A 288 -13.67 0.02 -16.10
C LEU A 288 -15.16 0.38 -15.97
N ASN A 289 -15.62 0.69 -14.76
CA ASN A 289 -17.00 1.12 -14.53
C ASN A 289 -17.30 2.48 -15.18
N ARG A 290 -16.37 3.42 -15.09
CA ARG A 290 -16.52 4.74 -15.73
C ARG A 290 -16.70 4.62 -17.23
N GLU A 291 -15.99 3.70 -17.84
CA GLU A 291 -16.05 3.43 -19.26
C GLU A 291 -17.40 2.84 -19.68
N VAL A 292 -17.82 1.74 -19.03
CA VAL A 292 -19.05 1.03 -19.39
C VAL A 292 -20.30 1.79 -18.98
N LEU A 293 -20.31 2.38 -17.79
CA LEU A 293 -21.48 3.04 -17.19
C LEU A 293 -21.50 4.55 -17.45
N GLY A 294 -20.36 5.15 -17.72
CA GLY A 294 -20.23 6.56 -18.06
C GLY A 294 -20.98 6.92 -19.35
N LYS A 295 -21.05 8.19 -19.64
CA LYS A 295 -21.80 8.73 -20.78
C LYS A 295 -20.91 9.60 -21.66
N SER A 296 -21.24 9.61 -22.94
CA SER A 296 -20.68 10.50 -23.95
C SER A 296 -21.76 11.38 -24.57
N LEU A 297 -21.38 12.52 -25.10
CA LEU A 297 -22.18 13.24 -26.07
C LEU A 297 -22.19 12.46 -27.38
N VAL A 298 -23.36 12.25 -27.96
CA VAL A 298 -23.55 11.53 -29.24
C VAL A 298 -24.43 12.32 -30.19
N ALA A 299 -24.25 12.14 -31.49
CA ALA A 299 -25.15 12.72 -32.49
C ALA A 299 -26.48 11.96 -32.49
N LEU A 300 -27.60 12.69 -32.44
CA LEU A 300 -28.95 12.12 -32.50
C LEU A 300 -29.43 11.94 -33.95
N ARG A 301 -28.71 12.44 -34.92
CA ARG A 301 -28.84 12.25 -36.35
C ARG A 301 -27.51 12.44 -37.04
N ARG A 302 -27.42 12.02 -38.30
CA ARG A 302 -26.28 12.33 -39.14
C ARG A 302 -26.09 13.86 -39.29
N ILE A 303 -24.85 14.32 -39.13
CA ILE A 303 -24.41 15.72 -39.26
C ILE A 303 -23.34 15.78 -40.35
N GLU A 304 -23.54 16.69 -41.33
CA GLU A 304 -22.62 16.84 -42.45
C GLU A 304 -21.52 17.88 -42.17
N PRO A 305 -20.36 17.79 -42.84
CA PRO A 305 -19.33 18.82 -42.76
C PRO A 305 -19.87 20.19 -43.14
N GLY A 306 -19.54 21.21 -42.35
CA GLY A 306 -20.02 22.58 -42.51
C GLY A 306 -21.36 22.87 -41.82
N GLU A 307 -22.02 21.88 -41.26
CA GLU A 307 -23.28 22.06 -40.52
C GLU A 307 -22.97 22.56 -39.09
N THR A 308 -23.76 23.53 -38.58
CA THR A 308 -23.61 24.00 -37.19
C THR A 308 -24.30 23.02 -36.26
N ILE A 309 -23.57 22.51 -35.26
CA ILE A 309 -24.06 21.57 -34.24
C ILE A 309 -25.06 22.32 -33.32
N ALA A 310 -26.33 22.00 -33.45
CA ALA A 310 -27.42 22.57 -32.64
C ALA A 310 -27.77 21.63 -31.48
N ALA A 311 -28.39 22.18 -30.44
CA ALA A 311 -28.75 21.48 -29.23
C ALA A 311 -29.61 20.23 -29.47
N GLU A 312 -30.55 20.29 -30.42
CA GLU A 312 -31.42 19.18 -30.81
C GLU A 312 -30.71 18.03 -31.54
N MET A 313 -29.48 18.25 -31.98
CA MET A 313 -28.65 17.22 -32.64
C MET A 313 -27.81 16.43 -31.66
N VAL A 314 -27.76 16.83 -30.38
CA VAL A 314 -26.82 16.25 -29.39
C VAL A 314 -27.61 15.54 -28.31
N GLY A 315 -27.28 14.29 -28.10
CA GLY A 315 -27.79 13.43 -27.03
C GLY A 315 -26.72 12.96 -26.08
N VAL A 316 -27.14 12.21 -25.05
CA VAL A 316 -26.26 11.61 -24.07
C VAL A 316 -26.52 10.12 -24.00
N LYS A 317 -25.54 9.30 -24.38
CA LYS A 317 -25.64 7.83 -24.35
C LYS A 317 -24.39 7.21 -23.72
N GLY A 318 -24.49 6.00 -23.20
CA GLY A 318 -23.35 5.17 -22.86
C GLY A 318 -22.92 4.32 -24.06
N PRO A 319 -21.69 3.79 -24.04
CA PRO A 319 -20.65 3.94 -23.04
C PRO A 319 -19.85 5.27 -23.15
N ALA A 320 -18.90 5.51 -22.22
CA ALA A 320 -18.08 6.73 -22.22
C ALA A 320 -16.88 6.60 -23.20
N LEU A 321 -17.18 6.53 -24.48
CA LEU A 321 -16.19 6.42 -25.57
C LEU A 321 -15.88 7.74 -26.28
N GLY A 322 -16.66 8.80 -26.01
CA GLY A 322 -16.48 10.14 -26.54
C GLY A 322 -16.29 11.18 -25.44
N ILE A 323 -16.46 12.45 -25.80
CA ILE A 323 -16.35 13.55 -24.84
C ILE A 323 -17.46 13.48 -23.77
N SER A 324 -17.06 13.83 -22.53
CA SER A 324 -17.98 13.88 -21.40
C SER A 324 -19.13 14.85 -21.65
N PRO A 325 -20.34 14.58 -21.15
CA PRO A 325 -21.47 15.52 -21.19
C PRO A 325 -21.18 16.91 -20.62
N GLN A 326 -20.14 17.06 -19.80
CA GLN A 326 -19.69 18.36 -19.30
C GLN A 326 -19.23 19.32 -20.41
N TYR A 327 -18.81 18.78 -21.57
CA TYR A 327 -18.41 19.58 -22.72
C TYR A 327 -19.57 20.03 -23.59
N TYR A 328 -20.85 19.72 -23.24
CA TYR A 328 -22.01 20.12 -23.99
C TYR A 328 -22.06 21.62 -24.32
N PRO A 329 -21.81 22.54 -23.37
CA PRO A 329 -21.85 23.99 -23.70
C PRO A 329 -20.77 24.42 -24.69
N GLN A 330 -19.66 23.67 -24.77
CA GLN A 330 -18.54 23.98 -25.65
C GLN A 330 -18.75 23.40 -27.07
N LEU A 331 -19.58 22.35 -27.19
CA LEU A 331 -19.87 21.67 -28.44
C LEU A 331 -20.94 22.43 -29.25
N ILE A 332 -21.97 22.96 -28.58
CA ILE A 332 -23.09 23.64 -29.23
C ILE A 332 -22.59 24.91 -29.92
N GLY A 333 -23.03 25.10 -31.18
CA GLY A 333 -22.65 26.23 -32.03
C GLY A 333 -21.34 26.02 -32.82
N ARG A 334 -20.62 24.92 -32.61
CA ARG A 334 -19.46 24.56 -33.44
C ARG A 334 -19.93 24.10 -34.82
N VAL A 335 -19.05 24.23 -35.79
CA VAL A 335 -19.27 23.75 -37.15
C VAL A 335 -18.60 22.36 -37.26
N ALA A 336 -19.33 21.36 -37.72
CA ALA A 336 -18.80 20.03 -37.95
C ALA A 336 -17.75 20.06 -39.07
N GLU A 337 -16.55 19.52 -38.81
CA GLU A 337 -15.49 19.43 -39.80
C GLU A 337 -15.51 18.10 -40.57
N ARG A 338 -16.24 17.13 -40.10
CA ARG A 338 -16.41 15.79 -40.67
C ARG A 338 -17.86 15.36 -40.64
N THR A 339 -18.19 14.30 -41.40
CA THR A 339 -19.46 13.62 -41.19
C THR A 339 -19.46 12.94 -39.83
N ILE A 340 -20.53 13.10 -39.07
CA ILE A 340 -20.77 12.44 -37.78
C ILE A 340 -22.08 11.66 -37.94
N GLU A 341 -21.97 10.33 -37.82
CA GLU A 341 -23.16 9.47 -38.02
C GLU A 341 -24.08 9.49 -36.81
N GLU A 342 -25.33 9.06 -37.00
CA GLU A 342 -26.27 8.88 -35.90
C GLU A 342 -25.71 7.90 -34.87
N ASP A 343 -25.82 8.22 -33.59
CA ASP A 343 -25.27 7.49 -32.44
C ASP A 343 -23.75 7.50 -32.34
N GLU A 344 -23.06 8.15 -33.26
CA GLU A 344 -21.61 8.31 -33.16
C GLU A 344 -21.27 9.29 -32.02
N PRO A 345 -20.33 8.95 -31.12
CA PRO A 345 -19.90 9.86 -30.05
C PRO A 345 -19.06 11.02 -30.62
N PHE A 346 -19.31 12.21 -30.10
CA PHE A 346 -18.43 13.35 -30.32
C PHE A 346 -17.09 13.14 -29.61
N THR A 347 -16.04 13.65 -30.23
CA THR A 347 -14.66 13.55 -29.75
C THR A 347 -14.06 14.92 -29.49
N GLU A 348 -12.87 14.98 -28.92
CA GLU A 348 -12.12 16.23 -28.68
C GLU A 348 -11.85 16.98 -29.99
N ARG A 349 -11.72 16.27 -31.10
CA ARG A 349 -11.58 16.84 -32.45
C ARG A 349 -12.80 17.71 -32.81
N ASP A 350 -13.99 17.30 -32.42
CA ASP A 350 -15.23 18.06 -32.68
C ASP A 350 -15.32 19.32 -31.79
N LEU A 351 -14.48 19.40 -30.75
CA LEU A 351 -14.22 20.63 -29.98
C LEU A 351 -13.09 21.48 -30.57
N GLY A 352 -12.51 21.08 -31.73
CA GLY A 352 -11.35 21.74 -32.33
C GLY A 352 -10.03 21.47 -31.59
N ILE A 353 -10.04 20.52 -30.68
CA ILE A 353 -8.82 20.07 -29.99
C ILE A 353 -8.17 19.00 -30.91
N ARG A 354 -6.98 19.30 -31.39
CA ARG A 354 -6.19 18.35 -32.19
C ARG A 354 -4.90 18.03 -31.45
N VAL A 355 -4.68 16.76 -31.23
CA VAL A 355 -3.40 16.28 -30.67
C VAL A 355 -2.49 15.92 -31.84
N SER A 356 -1.29 16.48 -31.82
CA SER A 356 -0.21 16.13 -32.75
C SER A 356 1.08 15.96 -31.96
N LEU A 357 2.03 15.20 -32.50
CA LEU A 357 3.37 15.14 -31.91
C LEU A 357 4.12 16.46 -32.13
N ASP A 358 4.78 16.92 -31.06
CA ASP A 358 5.72 18.03 -31.14
C ASP A 358 7.06 17.50 -31.68
N MET A 359 7.21 17.48 -33.00
CA MET A 359 8.39 16.92 -33.68
C MET A 359 9.68 17.70 -33.40
N GLU A 360 9.61 18.94 -32.87
CA GLU A 360 10.78 19.74 -32.53
C GLU A 360 11.37 19.34 -31.17
N HIS A 361 10.52 18.81 -30.28
CA HIS A 361 10.90 18.45 -28.91
C HIS A 361 10.56 16.97 -28.62
N MET A 362 11.13 16.08 -29.43
CA MET A 362 10.91 14.63 -29.26
C MET A 362 11.95 13.99 -28.34
N LEU A 363 11.53 12.97 -27.63
CA LEU A 363 12.42 12.08 -26.89
C LEU A 363 13.54 11.53 -27.81
N PRO A 364 14.77 11.38 -27.32
CA PRO A 364 15.88 10.81 -28.10
C PRO A 364 15.78 9.29 -28.26
N MET A 365 14.88 8.64 -27.54
CA MET A 365 14.64 7.19 -27.57
C MET A 365 13.86 6.79 -28.82
N ASP A 366 13.98 5.53 -29.23
CA ASP A 366 13.16 4.98 -30.29
C ASP A 366 11.75 4.68 -29.74
N TYR A 367 10.83 5.62 -29.96
CA TYR A 367 9.45 5.49 -29.55
C TYR A 367 8.61 4.73 -30.58
N GLY A 368 7.60 4.03 -30.11
CA GLY A 368 6.62 3.33 -30.93
C GLY A 368 5.22 3.34 -30.31
N PHE A 369 4.38 2.51 -30.88
CA PHE A 369 2.97 2.37 -30.49
C PHE A 369 2.62 0.90 -30.31
N THR A 370 1.74 0.63 -29.35
CA THR A 370 1.03 -0.65 -29.23
C THR A 370 0.06 -0.78 -30.40
N VAL A 371 0.21 -1.85 -31.18
CA VAL A 371 -0.59 -2.10 -32.40
C VAL A 371 -1.01 -3.57 -32.49
N ARG A 372 -1.89 -3.83 -33.47
CA ARG A 372 -2.32 -5.18 -33.87
C ARG A 372 -2.29 -5.27 -35.39
N PHE A 373 -2.39 -6.47 -35.94
CA PHE A 373 -2.42 -6.66 -37.40
C PHE A 373 -3.50 -5.83 -38.13
N ARG A 374 -4.59 -5.54 -37.45
CA ARG A 374 -5.74 -4.79 -38.01
C ARG A 374 -5.59 -3.27 -38.02
N ASP A 375 -4.68 -2.68 -37.21
CA ASP A 375 -4.64 -1.23 -36.96
C ASP A 375 -3.22 -0.61 -37.06
N PHE A 376 -2.16 -1.40 -37.23
CA PHE A 376 -0.79 -0.88 -37.19
C PHE A 376 -0.52 0.14 -38.32
N GLU A 377 -1.13 0.01 -39.49
CA GLU A 377 -0.94 0.94 -40.61
C GLU A 377 -1.45 2.34 -40.30
N GLU A 378 -2.49 2.46 -39.43
CA GLU A 378 -3.01 3.74 -38.99
C GLU A 378 -1.98 4.53 -38.16
N MET A 379 -1.10 3.84 -37.44
CA MET A 379 -0.08 4.45 -36.60
C MET A 379 1.16 4.92 -37.37
N LEU A 380 1.36 4.44 -38.60
CA LEU A 380 2.52 4.83 -39.42
C LEU A 380 2.53 6.30 -39.79
N VAL A 381 1.38 6.97 -39.83
CA VAL A 381 1.24 8.40 -40.12
C VAL A 381 2.03 9.28 -39.12
N TYR A 382 2.25 8.77 -37.90
CA TYR A 382 2.97 9.47 -36.84
C TYR A 382 4.48 9.20 -36.84
N GLN A 383 4.99 8.52 -37.89
CA GLN A 383 6.41 8.24 -38.11
C GLN A 383 7.09 7.61 -36.88
N PRO A 384 6.55 6.50 -36.33
CA PRO A 384 7.21 5.80 -35.24
C PRO A 384 8.58 5.27 -35.67
N ARG A 385 9.45 4.96 -34.72
CA ARG A 385 10.73 4.28 -34.96
C ARG A 385 10.67 2.79 -34.71
N MET A 386 9.56 2.33 -34.11
CA MET A 386 9.27 0.95 -33.83
C MET A 386 7.74 0.70 -33.78
N LEU A 387 7.34 -0.55 -33.91
CA LEU A 387 5.99 -1.02 -33.64
C LEU A 387 6.06 -2.15 -32.62
N GLU A 388 5.11 -2.16 -31.69
CA GLU A 388 4.93 -3.25 -30.76
C GLU A 388 3.58 -3.92 -30.96
N PHE A 389 3.61 -5.15 -31.45
CA PHE A 389 2.42 -5.94 -31.68
C PHE A 389 2.01 -6.68 -30.41
N HIS A 390 0.86 -6.32 -29.83
CA HIS A 390 0.25 -7.04 -28.71
C HIS A 390 -0.64 -8.14 -29.25
N PHE A 391 -0.21 -9.38 -29.13
CA PHE A 391 -0.93 -10.53 -29.64
C PHE A 391 -1.87 -11.15 -28.61
N THR A 392 -2.98 -11.68 -29.10
CA THR A 392 -3.79 -12.69 -28.44
C THR A 392 -3.37 -14.08 -28.92
N ASP A 393 -3.84 -15.14 -28.24
CA ASP A 393 -3.62 -16.53 -28.68
C ASP A 393 -4.13 -16.79 -30.10
N GLN A 394 -5.17 -16.07 -30.54
CA GLN A 394 -5.75 -16.20 -31.90
C GLN A 394 -4.86 -15.57 -32.97
N ASP A 395 -4.19 -14.47 -32.68
CA ASP A 395 -3.29 -13.77 -33.61
C ASP A 395 -2.09 -14.66 -34.02
N LEU A 396 -1.71 -15.63 -33.15
CA LEU A 396 -0.57 -16.53 -33.42
C LEU A 396 -0.79 -17.52 -34.56
N ASP A 397 -2.02 -17.70 -34.99
CA ASP A 397 -2.36 -18.55 -36.15
C ASP A 397 -2.47 -17.74 -37.46
N GLU A 398 -2.27 -16.41 -37.38
CA GLU A 398 -2.30 -15.53 -38.54
C GLU A 398 -0.90 -15.32 -39.15
N SER A 399 -0.86 -14.84 -40.39
CA SER A 399 0.37 -14.43 -41.06
C SER A 399 0.47 -12.90 -41.08
N TYR A 400 1.67 -12.36 -40.96
CA TYR A 400 1.91 -10.93 -41.04
C TYR A 400 1.33 -10.34 -42.35
N PRO A 401 0.40 -9.38 -42.28
CA PRO A 401 -0.31 -8.87 -43.45
C PRO A 401 0.37 -7.65 -44.11
N GLY A 402 1.44 -7.12 -43.52
CA GLY A 402 2.05 -5.85 -43.93
C GLY A 402 3.17 -5.98 -44.96
N GLY A 403 3.79 -4.83 -45.27
CA GLY A 403 4.95 -4.70 -46.12
C GLY A 403 6.27 -4.68 -45.37
N ASP A 404 7.34 -4.19 -46.03
CA ASP A 404 8.66 -4.01 -45.45
C ASP A 404 8.78 -2.58 -44.86
N TYR A 405 9.28 -2.46 -43.65
CA TYR A 405 9.43 -1.18 -42.96
C TYR A 405 10.82 -1.03 -42.34
N ASP A 406 11.40 0.14 -42.42
CA ASP A 406 12.63 0.52 -41.69
C ASP A 406 12.28 0.93 -40.24
N LEU A 407 11.61 0.03 -39.52
CA LEU A 407 11.15 0.18 -38.14
C LEU A 407 11.63 -1.02 -37.31
N LYS A 408 11.88 -0.83 -36.02
CA LYS A 408 12.16 -1.93 -35.11
C LYS A 408 10.88 -2.70 -34.79
N LEU A 409 11.01 -4.01 -34.63
CA LEU A 409 9.92 -4.91 -34.26
C LEU A 409 10.02 -5.28 -32.78
N VAL A 410 8.95 -5.08 -32.05
CA VAL A 410 8.70 -5.65 -30.73
C VAL A 410 7.37 -6.40 -30.77
N VAL A 411 7.30 -7.53 -30.13
CA VAL A 411 6.09 -8.33 -29.97
C VAL A 411 5.84 -8.55 -28.50
N HIS A 412 4.67 -8.19 -28.02
CA HIS A 412 4.19 -8.56 -26.70
C HIS A 412 3.44 -9.89 -26.80
N ALA A 413 3.91 -10.89 -26.08
CA ALA A 413 3.31 -12.21 -26.08
C ALA A 413 1.90 -12.20 -25.44
N PRO A 414 1.01 -13.14 -25.83
CA PRO A 414 -0.27 -13.29 -25.14
C PRO A 414 -0.10 -13.55 -23.64
N GLU A 415 -0.91 -12.89 -22.84
CA GLU A 415 -0.92 -13.06 -21.36
C GLU A 415 -1.74 -14.27 -20.92
N PHE A 416 -2.60 -14.77 -21.78
CA PHE A 416 -3.45 -15.93 -21.52
C PHE A 416 -3.87 -16.62 -22.83
N TRP A 417 -4.33 -17.87 -22.72
CA TRP A 417 -5.04 -18.60 -23.76
C TRP A 417 -6.33 -19.18 -23.16
N ASP A 418 -7.43 -19.10 -23.89
CA ASP A 418 -8.76 -19.41 -23.36
C ASP A 418 -9.02 -18.69 -22.03
N ARG A 419 -8.98 -19.42 -20.90
CA ARG A 419 -9.14 -18.92 -19.52
C ARG A 419 -7.95 -19.28 -18.63
N THR A 420 -6.82 -19.58 -19.22
CA THR A 420 -5.60 -19.95 -18.50
C THR A 420 -4.56 -18.85 -18.68
N LEU A 421 -4.05 -18.31 -17.56
CA LEU A 421 -2.95 -17.36 -17.58
C LEU A 421 -1.65 -18.03 -18.03
N VAL A 422 -0.86 -17.31 -18.81
CA VAL A 422 0.53 -17.67 -19.07
C VAL A 422 1.29 -17.64 -17.76
N ASP A 423 1.99 -18.72 -17.44
CA ASP A 423 2.78 -18.82 -16.22
C ASP A 423 4.00 -19.74 -16.44
N LEU A 424 5.12 -19.13 -16.83
CA LEU A 424 6.41 -19.82 -16.97
C LEU A 424 7.01 -20.18 -15.61
N CYS A 425 6.51 -19.60 -14.52
CA CYS A 425 6.89 -19.88 -13.14
C CYS A 425 6.05 -20.99 -12.49
N SER A 426 5.01 -21.49 -13.20
CA SER A 426 4.01 -22.39 -12.62
C SER A 426 4.63 -23.69 -12.10
N LEU A 427 4.25 -24.06 -10.87
CA LEU A 427 4.59 -25.35 -10.28
C LEU A 427 3.68 -26.48 -10.80
N ASP A 428 2.59 -26.13 -11.49
CA ASP A 428 1.79 -27.07 -12.28
C ASP A 428 2.42 -27.26 -13.66
N GLU A 429 2.99 -28.42 -13.88
CA GLU A 429 3.72 -28.76 -15.11
C GLU A 429 2.86 -28.65 -16.37
N ARG A 430 1.54 -28.89 -16.28
CA ARG A 430 0.64 -28.76 -17.44
C ARG A 430 0.45 -27.31 -17.84
N GLN A 431 0.27 -26.41 -16.88
CA GLN A 431 0.16 -24.98 -17.14
C GLN A 431 1.51 -24.43 -17.66
N ARG A 432 2.61 -24.83 -17.04
CA ARG A 432 3.96 -24.43 -17.46
C ARG A 432 4.22 -24.83 -18.92
N GLN A 433 3.96 -26.10 -19.28
CA GLN A 433 4.20 -26.58 -20.63
C GLN A 433 3.29 -25.87 -21.66
N GLY A 434 2.01 -25.64 -21.35
CA GLY A 434 1.13 -24.85 -22.20
C GLY A 434 1.62 -23.42 -22.41
N SER A 435 2.20 -22.81 -21.37
CA SER A 435 2.82 -21.48 -21.46
C SER A 435 4.07 -21.49 -22.36
N ILE A 436 4.92 -22.52 -22.25
CA ILE A 436 6.09 -22.70 -23.13
C ILE A 436 5.65 -22.87 -24.59
N ASP A 437 4.66 -23.71 -24.85
CA ASP A 437 4.15 -23.96 -26.21
C ASP A 437 3.61 -22.67 -26.84
N LEU A 438 2.90 -21.84 -26.07
CA LEU A 438 2.37 -20.55 -26.53
C LEU A 438 3.50 -19.54 -26.79
N MET A 439 4.49 -19.46 -25.89
CA MET A 439 5.66 -18.59 -26.06
C MET A 439 6.49 -19.01 -27.28
N GLN A 440 6.68 -20.31 -27.50
CA GLN A 440 7.40 -20.78 -28.68
C GLN A 440 6.69 -20.37 -29.98
N LYS A 441 5.37 -20.51 -30.07
CA LYS A 441 4.59 -20.00 -31.20
C LYS A 441 4.77 -18.49 -31.41
N THR A 442 4.77 -17.72 -30.33
CA THR A 442 5.01 -16.26 -30.38
C THR A 442 6.39 -15.93 -30.93
N ILE A 443 7.42 -16.62 -30.46
CA ILE A 443 8.80 -16.48 -30.96
C ILE A 443 8.87 -16.84 -32.45
N ASP A 444 8.25 -17.94 -32.88
CA ASP A 444 8.27 -18.40 -34.24
C ASP A 444 7.54 -17.45 -35.21
N LEU A 445 6.39 -16.90 -34.79
CA LEU A 445 5.70 -15.84 -35.52
C LEU A 445 6.57 -14.59 -35.64
N THR A 446 7.19 -14.16 -34.52
CA THR A 446 8.12 -13.00 -34.50
C THR A 446 9.28 -13.20 -35.47
N ARG A 447 9.88 -14.40 -35.52
CA ARG A 447 10.92 -14.75 -36.49
C ARG A 447 10.42 -14.63 -37.92
N SER A 448 9.19 -15.03 -38.20
CA SER A 448 8.59 -14.93 -39.57
C SER A 448 8.38 -13.47 -39.96
N MET A 449 8.12 -12.57 -39.00
CA MET A 449 7.95 -11.13 -39.22
C MET A 449 9.30 -10.40 -39.37
N ALA A 450 10.35 -10.89 -38.72
CA ALA A 450 11.65 -10.24 -38.64
C ALA A 450 12.22 -9.75 -40.00
N PRO A 451 12.11 -10.46 -41.11
CA PRO A 451 12.62 -10.01 -42.42
C PRO A 451 11.97 -8.71 -42.92
N HIS A 452 10.79 -8.34 -42.41
CA HIS A 452 10.04 -7.15 -42.80
C HIS A 452 10.38 -5.90 -41.95
N PHE A 453 11.27 -6.05 -40.95
CA PHE A 453 11.62 -5.02 -40.01
C PHE A 453 13.14 -4.86 -39.83
N ALA A 454 13.57 -3.75 -39.20
CA ALA A 454 14.97 -3.46 -38.98
C ALA A 454 15.48 -4.02 -37.66
N GLY A 455 16.70 -4.57 -37.67
CA GLY A 455 17.40 -5.03 -36.45
C GLY A 455 16.90 -6.36 -35.91
N THR A 456 17.35 -6.72 -34.72
CA THR A 456 16.90 -7.95 -34.04
C THR A 456 15.56 -7.67 -33.35
N PRO A 457 14.52 -8.47 -33.61
CA PRO A 457 13.22 -8.29 -32.99
C PRO A 457 13.27 -8.65 -31.51
N LYS A 458 12.38 -8.02 -30.74
CA LYS A 458 12.21 -8.28 -29.30
C LYS A 458 10.88 -8.97 -29.04
N VAL A 459 10.87 -9.85 -28.03
CA VAL A 459 9.64 -10.48 -27.54
C VAL A 459 9.52 -10.16 -26.04
N VAL A 460 8.48 -9.44 -25.67
CA VAL A 460 8.13 -9.13 -24.28
C VAL A 460 7.24 -10.23 -23.74
N VAL A 461 7.55 -10.71 -22.53
CA VAL A 461 6.89 -11.86 -21.93
C VAL A 461 6.60 -11.59 -20.45
N HIS A 462 5.36 -11.82 -20.03
CA HIS A 462 5.00 -11.91 -18.62
C HIS A 462 5.51 -13.24 -18.05
N PRO A 463 6.37 -13.24 -17.00
CA PRO A 463 6.89 -14.49 -16.43
C PRO A 463 5.84 -15.34 -15.74
N GLY A 464 4.69 -14.74 -15.31
CA GLY A 464 3.62 -15.44 -14.60
C GLY A 464 3.72 -15.31 -13.09
N ALA A 465 3.77 -16.44 -12.37
CA ALA A 465 3.78 -16.50 -10.90
C ALA A 465 2.51 -15.90 -10.26
N MET A 466 1.35 -16.15 -10.83
CA MET A 466 0.09 -15.58 -10.37
C MET A 466 -0.78 -16.61 -9.64
N SER A 467 -1.53 -16.14 -8.62
CA SER A 467 -2.49 -16.93 -7.86
C SER A 467 -3.77 -16.14 -7.61
N LEU A 468 -4.92 -16.83 -7.49
CA LEU A 468 -6.22 -16.15 -7.32
C LEU A 468 -6.53 -15.84 -5.84
N ASP A 469 -6.36 -16.81 -4.94
CA ASP A 469 -6.90 -16.74 -3.58
C ASP A 469 -5.85 -16.53 -2.49
N HIS A 470 -4.64 -17.07 -2.68
CA HIS A 470 -3.60 -17.06 -1.66
C HIS A 470 -2.23 -16.85 -2.27
N PRO A 471 -1.34 -16.08 -1.60
CA PRO A 471 0.04 -15.94 -2.04
C PRO A 471 0.75 -17.30 -2.08
N ILE A 472 1.56 -17.51 -3.12
CA ILE A 472 2.47 -18.66 -3.20
C ILE A 472 3.72 -18.35 -2.37
N THR A 473 4.06 -19.23 -1.44
CA THR A 473 5.19 -19.02 -0.50
C THR A 473 6.53 -19.54 -1.05
N GLU A 474 6.46 -20.43 -2.04
CA GLU A 474 7.64 -21.11 -2.60
C GLU A 474 8.30 -20.29 -3.73
N ARG A 475 8.62 -19.00 -3.48
CA ARG A 475 9.21 -18.09 -4.47
C ARG A 475 10.49 -18.63 -5.13
N ALA A 476 11.38 -19.26 -4.37
CA ALA A 476 12.61 -19.84 -4.91
C ALA A 476 12.31 -20.92 -5.96
N ALA A 477 11.31 -21.78 -5.71
CA ALA A 477 10.89 -22.81 -6.65
C ALA A 477 10.27 -22.20 -7.93
N GLN A 478 9.55 -21.06 -7.82
CA GLN A 478 9.03 -20.34 -8.97
C GLN A 478 10.14 -19.78 -9.86
N TYR A 479 11.18 -19.15 -9.29
CA TYR A 479 12.34 -18.67 -10.04
C TYR A 479 13.15 -19.81 -10.67
N ASP A 480 13.31 -20.95 -9.99
CA ASP A 480 13.96 -22.12 -10.55
C ASP A 480 13.14 -22.73 -11.71
N THR A 481 11.81 -22.69 -11.60
CA THR A 481 10.91 -23.12 -12.66
C THR A 481 10.98 -22.18 -13.86
N LEU A 482 10.98 -20.85 -13.64
CA LEU A 482 11.16 -19.86 -14.71
C LEU A 482 12.47 -20.12 -15.48
N ARG A 483 13.58 -20.37 -14.77
CA ARG A 483 14.86 -20.69 -15.43
C ARG A 483 14.77 -21.91 -16.33
N ARG A 484 14.16 -23.00 -15.84
CA ARG A 484 13.93 -24.22 -16.66
C ARG A 484 13.05 -23.93 -17.87
N SER A 485 11.99 -23.16 -17.71
CA SER A 485 11.10 -22.80 -18.82
C SER A 485 11.83 -21.99 -19.89
N MET A 486 12.71 -21.08 -19.51
CA MET A 486 13.54 -20.32 -20.45
C MET A 486 14.59 -21.19 -21.17
N GLU A 487 15.14 -22.20 -20.51
CA GLU A 487 16.08 -23.17 -21.12
C GLU A 487 15.39 -24.09 -22.15
N GLU A 488 14.08 -24.32 -22.02
CA GLU A 488 13.29 -25.12 -22.96
C GLU A 488 12.83 -24.34 -24.20
N LEU A 489 12.83 -22.99 -24.15
CA LEU A 489 12.46 -22.15 -25.29
C LEU A 489 13.63 -21.99 -26.26
N ASP A 490 13.34 -22.16 -27.55
CA ASP A 490 14.24 -21.76 -28.63
C ASP A 490 13.95 -20.30 -29.03
N TRP A 491 14.76 -19.38 -28.55
CA TRP A 491 14.65 -17.94 -28.84
C TRP A 491 15.84 -17.39 -29.63
N ASP A 492 16.57 -18.26 -30.36
CA ASP A 492 17.63 -17.83 -31.28
C ASP A 492 17.07 -16.86 -32.34
N GLY A 493 17.77 -15.76 -32.57
CA GLY A 493 17.37 -14.72 -33.54
C GLY A 493 16.35 -13.70 -33.01
N VAL A 494 15.91 -13.77 -31.75
CA VAL A 494 15.10 -12.75 -31.05
C VAL A 494 15.72 -12.35 -29.72
N GLU A 495 15.44 -11.15 -29.23
CA GLU A 495 15.75 -10.75 -27.86
C GLU A 495 14.53 -11.02 -26.97
N LEU A 496 14.63 -11.97 -26.03
CA LEU A 496 13.56 -12.28 -25.09
C LEU A 496 13.67 -11.37 -23.86
N LEU A 497 12.62 -10.61 -23.57
CA LEU A 497 12.56 -9.63 -22.48
C LEU A 497 11.44 -10.01 -21.50
N LEU A 498 11.81 -10.36 -20.27
CA LEU A 498 10.84 -10.56 -19.20
C LEU A 498 10.37 -9.20 -18.67
N GLU A 499 9.09 -9.08 -18.39
CA GLU A 499 8.48 -7.85 -17.88
C GLU A 499 8.19 -7.96 -16.38
N ASN A 500 8.45 -6.88 -15.63
CA ASN A 500 8.03 -6.79 -14.23
C ASN A 500 6.53 -6.59 -14.09
N LEU A 501 5.94 -7.25 -13.09
CA LEU A 501 4.49 -7.35 -12.93
C LEU A 501 3.95 -6.50 -11.78
N PRO A 502 2.68 -6.07 -11.84
CA PRO A 502 2.01 -5.38 -10.74
C PRO A 502 1.63 -6.37 -9.63
N PRO A 503 1.46 -5.91 -8.35
CA PRO A 503 1.13 -6.81 -7.25
C PRO A 503 -0.29 -7.40 -7.34
N HIS A 504 -1.23 -6.67 -7.96
CA HIS A 504 -2.65 -7.02 -7.99
C HIS A 504 -3.27 -6.86 -9.40
N PRO A 505 -2.83 -7.65 -10.39
CA PRO A 505 -3.35 -7.56 -11.76
C PRO A 505 -4.81 -8.01 -11.86
N TRP A 506 -5.51 -7.54 -12.91
CA TRP A 506 -6.89 -7.88 -13.19
C TRP A 506 -7.00 -8.78 -14.41
N TYR A 507 -7.47 -10.04 -14.23
CA TYR A 507 -7.74 -10.98 -15.30
C TYR A 507 -9.10 -11.64 -15.10
N PHE A 508 -9.81 -11.90 -16.18
CA PHE A 508 -11.09 -12.65 -16.21
C PHE A 508 -12.17 -12.08 -15.28
N GLY A 509 -12.15 -10.76 -15.03
CA GLY A 509 -13.11 -10.09 -14.16
C GLY A 509 -12.83 -10.23 -12.66
N GLY A 510 -11.63 -10.69 -12.28
CA GLY A 510 -11.17 -10.82 -10.90
C GLY A 510 -9.77 -10.26 -10.69
N GLN A 511 -9.46 -9.89 -9.46
CA GLN A 511 -8.13 -9.47 -9.04
C GLN A 511 -7.30 -10.69 -8.66
N TRP A 512 -6.07 -10.75 -9.15
CA TRP A 512 -5.10 -11.82 -8.90
C TRP A 512 -3.98 -11.29 -8.00
N LEU A 513 -3.14 -12.19 -7.51
CA LEU A 513 -1.94 -11.89 -6.72
C LEU A 513 -0.71 -12.32 -7.52
N THR A 514 0.22 -11.39 -7.72
CA THR A 514 1.54 -11.72 -8.27
C THR A 514 2.48 -12.13 -7.13
N ASN A 515 3.28 -13.17 -7.34
CA ASN A 515 4.12 -13.75 -6.30
C ASN A 515 5.63 -13.63 -6.57
N ALA A 516 6.03 -13.31 -7.81
CA ALA A 516 7.43 -13.14 -8.20
C ALA A 516 7.58 -12.07 -9.29
N PHE A 517 8.81 -11.66 -9.57
CA PHE A 517 9.18 -10.70 -10.62
C PHE A 517 8.58 -9.30 -10.46
N MET A 518 8.53 -8.82 -9.20
CA MET A 518 8.07 -7.48 -8.84
C MET A 518 9.19 -6.66 -8.18
N ASP A 519 9.97 -7.26 -7.27
CA ASP A 519 11.04 -6.61 -6.53
C ASP A 519 12.30 -6.45 -7.38
N ALA A 520 12.87 -5.23 -7.40
CA ALA A 520 14.02 -4.92 -8.24
C ALA A 520 15.28 -5.74 -7.89
N TYR A 521 15.49 -6.06 -6.64
CA TYR A 521 16.65 -6.83 -6.21
C TYR A 521 16.49 -8.30 -6.58
N GLU A 522 15.28 -8.87 -6.42
CA GLU A 522 14.97 -10.23 -6.88
C GLU A 522 15.12 -10.36 -8.40
N ILE A 523 14.60 -9.39 -9.16
CA ILE A 523 14.71 -9.35 -10.63
C ILE A 523 16.18 -9.26 -11.06
N ARG A 524 16.96 -8.35 -10.47
CA ARG A 524 18.40 -8.22 -10.72
C ARG A 524 19.14 -9.53 -10.47
N ASP A 525 18.86 -10.16 -9.34
CA ASP A 525 19.55 -11.39 -8.92
C ASP A 525 19.18 -12.58 -9.80
N PHE A 526 18.01 -12.54 -10.44
CA PHE A 526 17.62 -13.51 -11.46
C PHE A 526 18.27 -13.23 -12.84
N LEU A 527 18.21 -11.98 -13.32
CA LEU A 527 18.69 -11.62 -14.68
C LEU A 527 20.22 -11.61 -14.79
N SER A 528 20.92 -11.13 -13.76
CA SER A 528 22.36 -10.90 -13.80
C SER A 528 23.17 -12.17 -14.11
N PRO A 529 22.97 -13.33 -13.46
CA PRO A 529 23.71 -14.56 -13.75
C PRO A 529 23.44 -15.12 -15.14
N LEU A 530 22.27 -14.81 -15.72
CA LEU A 530 21.84 -15.32 -17.02
C LEU A 530 22.23 -14.37 -18.17
N GLY A 531 22.72 -13.17 -17.86
CA GLY A 531 23.04 -12.16 -18.87
C GLY A 531 21.81 -11.61 -19.61
N LEU A 532 20.62 -11.75 -19.02
CA LEU A 532 19.35 -11.38 -19.63
C LEU A 532 19.06 -9.89 -19.46
N LYS A 533 18.19 -9.39 -20.33
CA LYS A 533 17.61 -8.05 -20.30
C LYS A 533 16.10 -8.13 -20.01
N MET A 534 15.46 -7.00 -19.80
CA MET A 534 14.06 -6.93 -19.45
C MET A 534 13.31 -5.84 -20.20
N CYS A 535 12.00 -6.00 -20.30
CA CYS A 535 11.04 -4.93 -20.46
C CYS A 535 10.73 -4.38 -19.09
N TYR A 536 10.79 -3.07 -18.93
CA TYR A 536 10.46 -2.39 -17.68
C TYR A 536 9.16 -1.62 -17.84
N ASP A 537 8.11 -2.06 -17.14
CA ASP A 537 6.87 -1.30 -17.00
C ASP A 537 6.92 -0.41 -15.76
N ALA A 538 6.75 0.91 -15.99
CA ALA A 538 6.85 1.93 -14.95
C ALA A 538 5.63 1.91 -14.03
N SER A 539 4.42 1.67 -14.57
CA SER A 539 3.19 1.62 -13.77
C SER A 539 3.16 0.40 -12.86
N HIS A 540 3.47 -0.78 -13.39
CA HIS A 540 3.56 -2.02 -12.62
C HIS A 540 4.52 -1.89 -11.44
N HIS A 541 5.71 -1.33 -11.69
CA HIS A 541 6.69 -1.13 -10.62
C HIS A 541 6.24 -0.06 -9.61
N LYS A 542 5.59 1.01 -10.07
CA LYS A 542 5.03 2.02 -9.15
C LYS A 542 4.00 1.42 -8.20
N LEU A 543 3.11 0.56 -8.71
CA LEU A 543 2.12 -0.15 -7.90
C LEU A 543 2.80 -1.09 -6.89
N TYR A 544 3.85 -1.80 -7.31
CA TYR A 544 4.64 -2.64 -6.40
C TYR A 544 5.29 -1.83 -5.28
N CYS A 545 5.94 -0.71 -5.61
CA CYS A 545 6.59 0.15 -4.62
C CYS A 545 5.58 0.77 -3.64
N ASN A 546 4.39 1.12 -4.10
CA ASN A 546 3.30 1.56 -3.23
C ASN A 546 2.86 0.45 -2.26
N TRP A 547 2.74 -0.79 -2.76
CA TRP A 547 2.34 -1.96 -1.97
C TRP A 547 3.40 -2.38 -0.96
N SER A 548 4.67 -2.40 -1.36
CA SER A 548 5.81 -2.82 -0.54
C SER A 548 6.37 -1.71 0.35
N HIS A 549 5.90 -0.46 0.19
CA HIS A 549 6.42 0.73 0.87
C HIS A 549 7.92 0.98 0.61
N THR A 550 8.38 0.72 -0.63
CA THR A 550 9.76 0.93 -1.06
C THR A 550 9.90 2.15 -1.96
N ASP A 551 11.11 2.71 -2.07
CA ASP A 551 11.36 3.87 -2.94
C ASP A 551 11.41 3.45 -4.41
N PHE A 552 10.50 4.03 -5.21
CA PHE A 552 10.37 3.73 -6.63
C PHE A 552 11.64 4.09 -7.42
N TYR A 553 12.22 5.26 -7.16
CA TYR A 553 13.35 5.75 -7.95
C TYR A 553 14.66 5.03 -7.62
N GLU A 554 14.84 4.62 -6.37
CA GLU A 554 15.94 3.74 -5.98
C GLU A 554 15.86 2.41 -6.73
N GLN A 555 14.69 1.78 -6.77
CA GLN A 555 14.50 0.49 -7.44
C GLN A 555 14.65 0.60 -8.96
N VAL A 556 14.18 1.69 -9.61
CA VAL A 556 14.49 1.98 -11.03
C VAL A 556 15.99 1.97 -11.28
N GLY A 557 16.77 2.63 -10.40
CA GLY A 557 18.22 2.66 -10.49
C GLY A 557 18.88 1.29 -10.44
N VAL A 558 18.35 0.37 -9.63
CA VAL A 558 18.83 -1.03 -9.53
C VAL A 558 18.61 -1.78 -10.85
N LEU A 559 17.47 -1.57 -11.52
CA LEU A 559 17.10 -2.27 -12.75
C LEU A 559 17.69 -1.65 -14.03
N LEU A 560 18.10 -0.39 -13.98
CA LEU A 560 18.58 0.36 -15.15
C LEU A 560 19.59 -0.40 -16.04
N PRO A 561 20.59 -1.14 -15.52
CA PRO A 561 21.52 -1.90 -16.36
C PRO A 561 20.90 -3.03 -17.18
N PHE A 562 19.68 -3.44 -16.82
CA PHE A 562 18.98 -4.56 -17.45
C PHE A 562 17.89 -4.12 -18.41
N ILE A 563 17.43 -2.86 -18.34
CA ILE A 563 16.34 -2.32 -19.14
C ILE A 563 16.77 -2.20 -20.60
N GLN A 564 16.04 -2.85 -21.50
CA GLN A 564 16.23 -2.81 -22.95
C GLN A 564 15.01 -2.25 -23.70
N HIS A 565 13.84 -2.30 -23.05
CA HIS A 565 12.58 -1.77 -23.52
C HIS A 565 11.78 -1.18 -22.36
N LEU A 566 10.98 -0.15 -22.63
CA LEU A 566 10.19 0.56 -21.64
C LEU A 566 8.71 0.57 -22.03
N HIS A 567 7.87 0.15 -21.11
CA HIS A 567 6.44 0.43 -21.10
C HIS A 567 6.18 1.62 -20.15
N LEU A 568 5.67 2.71 -20.70
CA LEU A 568 5.50 3.95 -19.95
C LEU A 568 4.03 4.35 -19.87
N SER A 569 3.46 4.15 -18.71
CA SER A 569 2.17 4.68 -18.28
C SER A 569 2.26 5.10 -16.82
N ASP A 570 1.35 5.96 -16.37
CA ASP A 570 1.33 6.35 -14.98
C ASP A 570 0.62 5.30 -14.12
N GLY A 571 0.99 5.26 -12.84
CA GLY A 571 0.44 4.33 -11.86
C GLY A 571 0.02 5.05 -10.58
N ALA A 572 -1.11 4.62 -9.99
CA ALA A 572 -1.61 5.19 -8.74
C ALA A 572 -2.26 4.12 -7.85
N GLY A 573 -2.13 4.29 -6.53
CA GLY A 573 -2.67 3.33 -5.56
C GLY A 573 -2.01 1.95 -5.66
N LEU A 574 -2.80 0.88 -5.62
CA LEU A 574 -2.33 -0.51 -5.65
C LEU A 574 -2.68 -1.25 -6.95
N ASP A 575 -3.61 -0.74 -7.76
CA ASP A 575 -4.15 -1.39 -8.96
C ASP A 575 -4.47 -0.44 -10.11
N GLY A 576 -4.16 0.86 -9.97
CA GLY A 576 -4.39 1.87 -11.01
C GLY A 576 -3.24 1.91 -12.02
N GLU A 577 -3.11 0.89 -12.87
CA GLU A 577 -2.12 0.80 -13.97
C GLU A 577 -2.64 1.44 -15.27
N GLY A 578 -1.74 1.73 -16.20
CA GLY A 578 -2.09 2.17 -17.55
C GLY A 578 -2.69 3.59 -17.62
N LEU A 579 -2.52 4.42 -16.58
CA LEU A 579 -3.00 5.79 -16.53
C LEU A 579 -2.25 6.68 -17.52
N GLN A 580 -2.91 7.77 -17.95
CA GLN A 580 -2.25 8.77 -18.78
C GLN A 580 -1.10 9.44 -18.01
N ILE A 581 -0.02 9.73 -18.68
CA ILE A 581 1.16 10.39 -18.11
C ILE A 581 0.76 11.68 -17.38
N GLY A 582 1.11 11.78 -16.10
CA GLY A 582 0.78 12.89 -15.20
C GLY A 582 -0.64 12.82 -14.61
N GLU A 583 -1.33 11.67 -14.72
CA GLU A 583 -2.60 11.39 -14.06
C GLU A 583 -2.47 10.35 -12.93
N GLY A 584 -1.26 9.90 -12.65
CA GLY A 584 -0.90 9.02 -11.55
C GLY A 584 0.06 9.67 -10.57
N ALA A 585 0.91 8.87 -9.94
CA ALA A 585 1.80 9.27 -8.85
C ALA A 585 3.31 9.21 -9.22
N ILE A 586 3.66 9.13 -10.50
CA ILE A 586 5.05 9.12 -10.95
C ILE A 586 5.52 10.55 -11.25
N ASP A 587 6.58 11.01 -10.57
CA ASP A 587 7.31 12.22 -11.00
C ASP A 587 8.18 11.87 -12.21
N TRP A 588 7.69 12.16 -13.40
CA TRP A 588 8.36 11.86 -14.67
C TRP A 588 9.64 12.65 -14.87
N VAL A 589 9.76 13.83 -14.29
CA VAL A 589 11.01 14.61 -14.33
C VAL A 589 12.09 13.89 -13.52
N HIS A 590 11.75 13.40 -12.34
CA HIS A 590 12.67 12.60 -11.51
C HIS A 590 12.99 11.26 -12.19
N PHE A 591 11.99 10.58 -12.74
CA PHE A 591 12.17 9.33 -13.49
C PHE A 591 13.24 9.47 -14.58
N PHE A 592 13.15 10.51 -15.42
CA PHE A 592 14.14 10.74 -16.48
C PHE A 592 15.52 11.16 -15.96
N ARG A 593 15.62 11.74 -14.76
CA ARG A 593 16.93 11.97 -14.12
C ARG A 593 17.60 10.66 -13.72
N VAL A 594 16.83 9.73 -13.16
CA VAL A 594 17.33 8.39 -12.77
C VAL A 594 17.68 7.58 -14.03
N LEU A 595 16.81 7.61 -15.04
CA LEU A 595 17.01 6.90 -16.31
C LEU A 595 18.26 7.38 -17.08
N GLY A 596 18.66 8.66 -16.90
CA GLY A 596 19.91 9.20 -17.45
C GLY A 596 19.94 9.22 -18.98
N ASP A 597 20.98 8.62 -19.57
CA ASP A 597 21.21 8.55 -21.01
C ASP A 597 20.75 7.19 -21.57
N TYR A 598 19.52 6.80 -21.27
CA TYR A 598 18.91 5.60 -21.85
C TYR A 598 18.63 5.77 -23.34
N HIS A 599 19.03 4.78 -24.16
CA HIS A 599 18.91 4.80 -25.62
C HIS A 599 18.13 3.57 -26.16
N GLY A 600 17.41 2.85 -25.33
CA GLY A 600 16.59 1.74 -25.74
C GLY A 600 15.30 2.15 -26.46
N THR A 601 14.41 1.20 -26.62
CA THR A 601 13.08 1.41 -27.22
C THR A 601 12.04 1.69 -26.13
N MET A 602 10.94 2.37 -26.48
CA MET A 602 9.84 2.64 -25.55
C MET A 602 8.48 2.72 -26.26
N ILE A 603 7.45 2.35 -25.55
CA ILE A 603 6.07 2.67 -25.91
C ILE A 603 5.35 3.39 -24.76
N PRO A 604 4.37 4.25 -25.07
CA PRO A 604 3.36 4.64 -24.10
C PRO A 604 2.31 3.52 -24.01
N GLU A 605 2.19 2.89 -22.86
CA GLU A 605 1.21 1.83 -22.63
C GLU A 605 -0.02 2.37 -21.89
N ILE A 606 -0.71 3.30 -22.53
CA ILE A 606 -1.86 3.98 -21.97
C ILE A 606 -3.13 3.15 -22.20
N TRP A 607 -3.90 2.96 -21.16
CA TRP A 607 -5.20 2.30 -21.27
C TRP A 607 -6.03 2.92 -22.39
N ARG A 608 -6.35 2.12 -23.43
CA ARG A 608 -7.05 2.56 -24.65
C ARG A 608 -6.36 3.69 -25.42
N GLY A 609 -5.06 3.84 -25.26
CA GLY A 609 -4.28 4.85 -25.97
C GLY A 609 -4.41 4.76 -27.50
N HIS A 610 -4.69 3.55 -28.05
CA HIS A 610 -4.91 3.29 -29.47
C HIS A 610 -6.22 3.87 -30.03
N GLN A 611 -7.21 4.17 -29.18
CA GLN A 611 -8.48 4.73 -29.61
C GLN A 611 -8.30 6.11 -30.24
N ARG A 612 -9.28 6.53 -31.08
CA ARG A 612 -9.25 7.85 -31.73
C ARG A 612 -7.94 8.10 -32.49
N GLN A 613 -7.49 7.11 -33.25
CA GLN A 613 -6.25 7.17 -34.01
C GLN A 613 -4.99 7.36 -33.12
N GLY A 614 -4.96 6.73 -31.97
CA GLY A 614 -3.80 6.79 -31.08
C GLY A 614 -3.67 8.07 -30.26
N GLU A 615 -4.73 8.87 -30.12
CA GLU A 615 -4.70 10.15 -29.42
C GLU A 615 -4.09 10.04 -28.01
N GLY A 616 -4.42 8.98 -27.25
CA GLY A 616 -3.85 8.76 -25.92
C GLY A 616 -2.35 8.57 -25.95
N PHE A 617 -1.82 7.89 -26.95
CA PHE A 617 -0.39 7.70 -27.14
C PHE A 617 0.33 9.01 -27.50
N LEU A 618 -0.29 9.83 -28.36
CA LEU A 618 0.29 11.12 -28.75
C LEU A 618 0.38 12.09 -27.55
N ILE A 619 -0.65 12.13 -26.70
CA ILE A 619 -0.66 12.90 -25.46
C ILE A 619 0.48 12.41 -24.54
N ALA A 620 0.62 11.11 -24.37
CA ALA A 620 1.65 10.53 -23.51
C ALA A 620 3.05 10.88 -24.00
N ILE A 621 3.34 10.71 -25.30
CA ILE A 621 4.65 11.03 -25.89
C ILE A 621 4.99 12.51 -25.68
N ASN A 622 4.04 13.43 -25.93
CA ASN A 622 4.26 14.86 -25.71
C ASN A 622 4.55 15.18 -24.23
N ARG A 623 3.80 14.58 -23.29
CA ARG A 623 4.01 14.77 -21.85
C ARG A 623 5.36 14.21 -21.39
N LEU A 624 5.73 13.00 -21.84
CA LEU A 624 7.03 12.39 -21.58
C LEU A 624 8.19 13.22 -22.16
N SER A 625 8.04 13.73 -23.40
CA SER A 625 9.02 14.60 -24.02
C SER A 625 9.25 15.86 -23.19
N ASN A 626 8.18 16.51 -22.76
CA ASN A 626 8.27 17.70 -21.90
C ASN A 626 8.99 17.37 -20.57
N ALA A 627 8.66 16.27 -19.92
CA ALA A 627 9.30 15.87 -18.67
C ALA A 627 10.80 15.56 -18.87
N TYR A 628 11.16 14.90 -19.98
CA TYR A 628 12.56 14.64 -20.33
C TYR A 628 13.37 15.94 -20.49
N PHE A 629 12.86 16.91 -21.26
CA PHE A 629 13.58 18.18 -21.44
C PHE A 629 13.68 18.99 -20.14
N GLN A 630 12.67 18.96 -19.29
CA GLN A 630 12.74 19.56 -17.94
C GLN A 630 13.83 18.89 -17.08
N ALA A 631 13.93 17.55 -17.12
CA ALA A 631 14.97 16.81 -16.41
C ALA A 631 16.38 17.21 -16.89
N LYS A 632 16.60 17.34 -18.20
CA LYS A 632 17.88 17.75 -18.78
C LYS A 632 18.25 19.21 -18.46
N GLN A 633 17.30 20.13 -18.48
CA GLN A 633 17.52 21.54 -18.10
C GLN A 633 17.92 21.66 -16.63
N ALA A 634 17.25 20.95 -15.73
CA ALA A 634 17.58 20.97 -14.30
C ALA A 634 18.96 20.37 -13.99
N SER A 635 19.43 19.40 -14.80
CA SER A 635 20.76 18.80 -14.66
C SER A 635 21.89 19.74 -15.15
N GLN A 636 21.58 20.73 -15.97
CA GLN A 636 22.54 21.72 -16.50
C GLN A 636 22.62 23.03 -15.66
N ALA A 637 21.71 23.22 -14.71
CA ALA A 637 21.75 24.37 -13.80
C ALA A 637 22.96 24.24 -12.86
N PRO A 638 23.86 25.25 -12.78
CA PRO A 638 25.00 25.18 -11.88
C PRO A 638 24.51 25.08 -10.44
N LEU A 639 25.08 24.15 -9.67
CA LEU A 639 24.91 24.05 -8.22
C LEU A 639 25.27 25.41 -7.59
N VAL A 640 24.29 26.26 -7.39
CA VAL A 640 24.44 27.43 -6.53
C VAL A 640 24.65 26.91 -5.12
N ARG A 641 25.90 26.75 -4.70
CA ARG A 641 26.26 26.54 -3.30
C ARG A 641 25.63 27.67 -2.51
N GLN A 642 24.59 27.41 -1.78
CA GLN A 642 24.17 28.28 -0.69
C GLN A 642 25.33 28.34 0.30
N VAL A 643 26.17 29.39 0.16
CA VAL A 643 27.07 29.80 1.22
C VAL A 643 26.17 30.50 2.23
N THR A 644 25.81 29.77 3.28
CA THR A 644 25.24 30.37 4.50
C THR A 644 26.30 31.21 5.17
N PRO A 645 25.99 32.47 5.57
CA PRO A 645 26.87 33.33 6.33
C PRO A 645 27.08 32.86 7.77
#